data_4d80765f89ae07f6f9a9691dea146bd6
#
_entry.id   4d80765f89ae07f6f9a9691dea146bd6
#
_cell.length_a   1.000
_cell.length_b   1.000
_cell.length_c   1.000
_cell.angle_alpha   90.00
_cell.angle_beta   90.00
_cell.angle_gamma   90.00
#
_symmetry.space_group_name_H-M   'P 1'
#
loop_
_entity.id
_entity.type
_entity.pdbx_description
1 polymer ?
#
loop_
_entity_poly.entity_id
_entity_poly.type
_entity_poly.pdbx_seq_one_letter_code
_entity_poly.pdbx_strand_id
1 'polypeptide(L)'
;MNLPAKLQMLLFLLVATAALGHCPADDRIWPYNPVESIQVPPASDPAWPRNGIDHFILEKLSTAELSPAPQATPEQLVRRIYLDLIGLPPTPAEADAFLSDSSESAWESLVNRLLDDPRYGERWARFWLDLARYADTAGYEGDPDLPHAWRYRDYVIDSLNRDKPFDLFIREQIAGDEFAEIMGAGDLPAAGPEEIVAMTFLRLAPFTEPRGDESRHELLSEITSTVSSVFLGLTVGCAKCHDHKYDDIPTRDFYRLQAFFSTVSIPRPEPGDGFQIGGSLPAEFYRDGELDWAAQKRAQLQQAADGAEAELTRIRADWQQRIGGMAGFGLQAMGDGLSNNYIYSRSTVNDGALHTAITNCDGKQWSFIIDQVTALETGSNAGSNQGQWFADLKSPQHVSLGQYSQGSGRIHSADAHHLGEFAQILIYDHPLTLEEQSHLHELTARPNTAQPPQSGLQFWLDASDLDADPSTPNPAPGTAVAAWTDRIAGITISQTDPQLQPSLSVIAGTALPGVRFAGDFLVGALPERTSFLTQNSGSLVVVFTARHTHEGYGFEVGGDGSFLSTFINPTAAGREDFDALLGQTPLSVISQQERDHFSQLSARRRFLPQHLNRLQPLAMSLRHSYGPPYEPGVPVTRVRIRGEYDNPGEIVEAGFPSVITGHDQPAEIRLDPFKRWPTRSRRMALASWIASPKNPLTARVIANRLWHWHFGRGIVATPSDFGSLSNGPSHEELLDWLAMQLTQNNWSLKSLHRLIVNSATYRQTSVHLNAHAAELDPDNLLLWRFNRRRLEAEAVRDSVLHVSGRLNEEHFGLPIFPPLPNDIAERVKYTDSKWDTQYGPEGRKRSIYIYQQRTLNMPFLQTFDAVVCDESRPRRQHSVTPLQILAMYNSEFVSQEAEHFAQRVRDQAGSGLAEQIALAFQIALCRSPRPSEQEQLQALAAATQPQTAGLDAACRVLFNSSEFLYVD
;
A
#
# COMPACT_ATOMS: atom_id res chain seq x y z
N MET A 1 -66.26 38.32 -31.71
CA MET A 1 -66.62 38.55 -30.28
C MET A 1 -65.41 38.18 -29.46
N ASN A 2 -64.67 39.19 -29.00
CA ASN A 2 -63.47 39.00 -28.19
C ASN A 2 -63.91 38.75 -26.75
N LEU A 3 -63.61 37.55 -26.19
CA LEU A 3 -63.73 37.29 -24.76
C LEU A 3 -62.73 38.11 -23.97
N PRO A 4 -63.07 38.69 -22.82
CA PRO A 4 -62.16 39.48 -22.03
C PRO A 4 -60.99 38.70 -21.49
N ALA A 5 -59.79 39.29 -21.52
CA ALA A 5 -58.49 38.65 -21.16
C ALA A 5 -58.47 37.91 -19.82
N LYS A 6 -59.32 38.29 -18.85
CA LYS A 6 -59.50 37.58 -17.56
C LYS A 6 -60.08 36.18 -17.73
N LEU A 7 -60.94 35.98 -18.72
CA LEU A 7 -61.59 34.67 -18.99
C LEU A 7 -60.62 33.71 -19.75
N GLN A 8 -59.76 34.27 -20.57
CA GLN A 8 -58.68 33.50 -21.20
C GLN A 8 -57.64 33.06 -20.21
N MET A 9 -57.30 33.91 -19.23
CA MET A 9 -56.37 33.54 -18.15
C MET A 9 -56.92 32.54 -17.18
N LEU A 10 -58.25 32.57 -16.93
CA LEU A 10 -58.93 31.55 -16.13
C LEU A 10 -59.04 30.20 -16.84
N LEU A 11 -59.29 30.20 -18.16
CA LEU A 11 -59.26 28.96 -18.96
C LEU A 11 -57.83 28.40 -19.08
N PHE A 12 -56.80 29.21 -19.15
CA PHE A 12 -55.42 28.79 -19.16
C PHE A 12 -54.98 28.21 -17.79
N LEU A 13 -55.46 28.79 -16.68
CA LEU A 13 -55.22 28.26 -15.32
C LEU A 13 -56.03 26.96 -15.10
N LEU A 14 -57.26 26.84 -15.63
CA LEU A 14 -58.06 25.62 -15.52
C LEU A 14 -57.55 24.47 -16.39
N VAL A 15 -56.91 24.75 -17.50
CA VAL A 15 -56.20 23.74 -18.32
C VAL A 15 -54.88 23.38 -17.73
N ALA A 16 -54.16 24.34 -17.08
CA ALA A 16 -52.90 24.05 -16.36
C ALA A 16 -53.10 23.27 -15.04
N THR A 17 -54.25 23.48 -14.36
CA THR A 17 -54.54 22.70 -13.15
C THR A 17 -55.17 21.32 -13.46
N ALA A 18 -55.76 21.12 -14.66
CA ALA A 18 -56.18 19.79 -15.11
C ALA A 18 -55.00 18.93 -15.63
N ALA A 19 -53.85 19.54 -15.94
CA ALA A 19 -52.64 18.83 -16.31
C ALA A 19 -51.78 18.39 -15.10
N LEU A 20 -52.17 18.77 -13.88
CA LEU A 20 -51.56 18.30 -12.63
C LEU A 20 -52.35 17.13 -12.00
N GLY A 21 -53.09 16.42 -12.80
CA GLY A 21 -53.74 15.17 -12.38
C GLY A 21 -52.69 14.05 -12.34
N HIS A 22 -52.64 13.31 -11.25
CA HIS A 22 -51.94 12.08 -10.99
C HIS A 22 -51.55 11.34 -12.27
N CYS A 23 -50.24 11.25 -12.55
CA CYS A 23 -49.70 10.28 -13.50
C CYS A 23 -50.04 8.89 -12.97
N PRO A 24 -50.75 8.03 -13.69
CA PRO A 24 -50.88 6.64 -13.32
C PRO A 24 -49.49 6.01 -13.29
N ALA A 25 -49.28 5.03 -12.43
CA ALA A 25 -47.99 4.35 -12.21
C ALA A 25 -47.39 3.72 -13.48
N ASP A 26 -48.08 3.66 -14.58
CA ASP A 26 -47.66 3.08 -15.86
C ASP A 26 -47.02 4.09 -16.83
N ASP A 27 -46.97 5.40 -16.51
CA ASP A 27 -46.33 6.44 -17.35
C ASP A 27 -44.90 6.74 -16.94
N ARG A 28 -44.25 5.87 -16.15
CA ARG A 28 -42.84 6.03 -15.81
C ARG A 28 -41.97 5.88 -17.09
N ILE A 29 -41.10 6.87 -17.35
CA ILE A 29 -40.19 6.83 -18.48
C ILE A 29 -39.00 5.92 -18.15
N TRP A 30 -38.38 5.39 -19.17
CA TRP A 30 -37.09 4.72 -19.04
C TRP A 30 -36.10 5.60 -18.25
N PRO A 31 -35.27 5.09 -17.32
CA PRO A 31 -35.08 3.67 -16.94
C PRO A 31 -35.96 3.16 -15.78
N TYR A 32 -36.90 3.94 -15.29
CA TYR A 32 -37.69 3.64 -14.08
C TYR A 32 -38.91 2.76 -14.31
N ASN A 33 -39.26 2.50 -15.59
CA ASN A 33 -40.32 1.56 -15.97
C ASN A 33 -39.83 0.10 -15.74
N PRO A 34 -40.73 -0.82 -15.35
CA PRO A 34 -40.42 -2.24 -15.26
C PRO A 34 -39.84 -2.79 -16.57
N VAL A 35 -38.96 -3.79 -16.44
CA VAL A 35 -38.45 -4.52 -17.63
C VAL A 35 -39.58 -5.39 -18.16
N GLU A 36 -40.10 -5.08 -19.34
CA GLU A 36 -41.14 -5.84 -20.01
C GLU A 36 -40.57 -7.05 -20.77
N SER A 37 -41.48 -7.95 -21.24
CA SER A 37 -41.07 -9.06 -22.11
C SER A 37 -40.71 -8.54 -23.49
N ILE A 38 -39.40 -8.50 -23.82
CA ILE A 38 -38.93 -8.06 -25.11
C ILE A 38 -38.85 -9.23 -26.09
N GLN A 39 -39.41 -9.03 -27.27
CA GLN A 39 -39.35 -10.00 -28.37
C GLN A 39 -38.10 -9.73 -29.19
N VAL A 40 -37.36 -10.79 -29.54
CA VAL A 40 -36.21 -10.68 -30.45
C VAL A 40 -36.68 -10.28 -31.84
N PRO A 41 -36.20 -9.19 -32.45
CA PRO A 41 -36.67 -8.76 -33.76
C PRO A 41 -36.26 -9.75 -34.87
N PRO A 42 -37.02 -9.84 -36.00
CA PRO A 42 -36.64 -10.68 -37.12
C PRO A 42 -35.33 -10.14 -37.77
N ALA A 43 -34.43 -11.02 -38.18
CA ALA A 43 -33.19 -10.63 -38.85
C ALA A 43 -33.44 -10.24 -40.32
N SER A 44 -32.86 -9.15 -40.75
CA SER A 44 -32.83 -8.71 -42.16
C SER A 44 -31.94 -9.61 -43.02
N ASP A 45 -30.87 -10.21 -42.43
CA ASP A 45 -30.04 -11.27 -42.98
C ASP A 45 -30.02 -12.47 -42.04
N PRO A 46 -30.76 -13.55 -42.28
CA PRO A 46 -30.84 -14.71 -41.42
C PRO A 46 -29.52 -15.49 -41.25
N ALA A 47 -28.52 -15.24 -42.10
CA ALA A 47 -27.26 -15.99 -42.06
C ALA A 47 -26.23 -15.41 -41.07
N TRP A 48 -26.35 -14.14 -40.66
CA TRP A 48 -25.37 -13.47 -39.83
C TRP A 48 -25.58 -13.72 -38.32
N PRO A 49 -26.83 -13.63 -37.79
CA PRO A 49 -27.03 -13.78 -36.34
C PRO A 49 -26.69 -15.19 -35.82
N ARG A 50 -26.05 -15.23 -34.67
CA ARG A 50 -25.77 -16.47 -33.91
C ARG A 50 -26.69 -16.61 -32.68
N ASN A 51 -27.12 -15.47 -32.13
CA ASN A 51 -28.05 -15.43 -30.99
C ASN A 51 -28.89 -14.13 -31.00
N GLY A 52 -29.73 -13.94 -29.97
CA GLY A 52 -30.66 -12.80 -29.87
C GLY A 52 -29.97 -11.44 -29.92
N ILE A 53 -28.74 -11.30 -29.40
CA ILE A 53 -27.98 -10.03 -29.42
C ILE A 53 -27.84 -9.53 -30.87
N ASP A 54 -27.48 -10.42 -31.75
CA ASP A 54 -27.15 -10.08 -33.13
C ASP A 54 -28.35 -9.56 -33.91
N HIS A 55 -29.55 -9.98 -33.55
CA HIS A 55 -30.78 -9.51 -34.16
C HIS A 55 -31.05 -8.02 -33.84
N PHE A 56 -30.86 -7.58 -32.59
CA PHE A 56 -31.02 -6.18 -32.20
C PHE A 56 -29.92 -5.30 -32.84
N ILE A 57 -28.69 -5.80 -32.92
CA ILE A 57 -27.59 -5.08 -33.56
C ILE A 57 -27.85 -4.95 -35.07
N LEU A 58 -28.25 -6.04 -35.73
CA LEU A 58 -28.52 -6.04 -37.17
C LEU A 58 -29.72 -5.17 -37.55
N GLU A 59 -30.75 -5.09 -36.71
CA GLU A 59 -31.90 -4.18 -36.94
C GLU A 59 -31.44 -2.72 -36.97
N LYS A 60 -30.63 -2.31 -35.97
CA LYS A 60 -30.09 -0.92 -35.94
C LYS A 60 -29.16 -0.63 -37.07
N LEU A 61 -28.26 -1.57 -37.42
CA LEU A 61 -27.37 -1.44 -38.57
C LEU A 61 -28.17 -1.32 -39.89
N SER A 62 -29.16 -2.18 -40.10
CA SER A 62 -30.01 -2.16 -41.28
C SER A 62 -30.80 -0.85 -41.42
N THR A 63 -31.30 -0.31 -40.31
CA THR A 63 -31.99 0.99 -40.25
C THR A 63 -31.05 2.13 -40.64
N ALA A 64 -29.76 2.01 -40.30
CA ALA A 64 -28.72 2.98 -40.69
C ALA A 64 -28.07 2.68 -42.05
N GLU A 65 -28.59 1.72 -42.83
CA GLU A 65 -28.00 1.26 -44.09
C GLU A 65 -26.54 0.80 -43.99
N LEU A 66 -26.14 0.26 -42.80
CA LEU A 66 -24.84 -0.27 -42.54
C LEU A 66 -24.86 -1.79 -42.53
N SER A 67 -23.72 -2.38 -42.85
CA SER A 67 -23.47 -3.82 -42.72
C SER A 67 -22.43 -4.10 -41.67
N PRO A 68 -22.56 -5.22 -40.88
CA PRO A 68 -21.56 -5.61 -39.89
C PRO A 68 -20.24 -6.01 -40.55
N ALA A 69 -19.12 -5.84 -39.83
CA ALA A 69 -17.82 -6.29 -40.28
C ALA A 69 -17.77 -7.83 -40.36
N PRO A 70 -16.88 -8.40 -41.19
CA PRO A 70 -16.67 -9.87 -41.20
C PRO A 70 -16.15 -10.39 -39.86
N GLN A 71 -16.21 -11.69 -39.68
CA GLN A 71 -15.63 -12.36 -38.50
C GLN A 71 -14.11 -12.16 -38.47
N ALA A 72 -13.53 -11.96 -37.28
CA ALA A 72 -12.10 -11.94 -37.04
C ALA A 72 -11.45 -13.30 -37.34
N THR A 73 -10.14 -13.34 -37.54
CA THR A 73 -9.41 -14.59 -37.77
C THR A 73 -9.43 -15.48 -36.50
N PRO A 74 -9.28 -16.79 -36.65
CA PRO A 74 -9.22 -17.70 -35.49
C PRO A 74 -8.13 -17.32 -34.49
N GLU A 75 -6.95 -16.86 -34.95
CA GLU A 75 -5.84 -16.40 -34.10
C GLU A 75 -6.23 -15.15 -33.28
N GLN A 76 -6.91 -14.20 -33.93
CA GLN A 76 -7.42 -13.02 -33.24
C GLN A 76 -8.50 -13.41 -32.22
N LEU A 77 -9.40 -14.30 -32.56
CA LEU A 77 -10.48 -14.74 -31.68
C LEU A 77 -9.96 -15.49 -30.46
N VAL A 78 -9.02 -16.42 -30.61
CA VAL A 78 -8.46 -17.16 -29.47
C VAL A 78 -7.71 -16.22 -28.53
N ARG A 79 -6.92 -15.31 -29.06
CA ARG A 79 -6.22 -14.32 -28.23
C ARG A 79 -7.22 -13.39 -27.51
N ARG A 80 -8.25 -12.89 -28.21
CA ARG A 80 -9.29 -12.02 -27.66
C ARG A 80 -10.01 -12.66 -26.49
N ILE A 81 -10.50 -13.88 -26.67
CA ILE A 81 -11.31 -14.54 -25.65
C ILE A 81 -10.51 -14.90 -24.39
N TYR A 82 -9.23 -15.27 -24.52
CA TYR A 82 -8.35 -15.50 -23.38
C TYR A 82 -8.07 -14.22 -22.60
N LEU A 83 -7.68 -13.14 -23.28
CA LEU A 83 -7.45 -11.84 -22.65
C LEU A 83 -8.72 -11.28 -22.00
N ASP A 84 -9.88 -11.55 -22.59
CA ASP A 84 -11.15 -11.05 -22.09
C ASP A 84 -11.65 -11.86 -20.88
N LEU A 85 -11.72 -13.19 -20.97
CA LEU A 85 -12.29 -14.01 -19.90
C LEU A 85 -11.32 -14.29 -18.75
N ILE A 86 -10.02 -14.43 -19.00
CA ILE A 86 -9.04 -14.77 -17.95
C ILE A 86 -7.90 -13.75 -17.80
N GLY A 87 -7.83 -12.73 -18.69
CA GLY A 87 -6.88 -11.63 -18.59
C GLY A 87 -5.43 -11.98 -18.90
N LEU A 88 -5.18 -13.11 -19.57
CA LEU A 88 -3.86 -13.61 -19.97
C LEU A 88 -3.93 -14.09 -21.43
N PRO A 89 -2.85 -13.97 -22.22
CA PRO A 89 -2.81 -14.60 -23.54
C PRO A 89 -2.77 -16.12 -23.42
N PRO A 90 -3.28 -16.88 -24.42
CA PRO A 90 -3.14 -18.33 -24.43
C PRO A 90 -1.66 -18.74 -24.56
N THR A 91 -1.31 -19.89 -24.04
CA THR A 91 -0.05 -20.54 -24.37
C THR A 91 -0.07 -21.06 -25.83
N PRO A 92 1.08 -21.27 -26.48
CA PRO A 92 1.10 -21.85 -27.83
C PRO A 92 0.31 -23.14 -27.95
N ALA A 93 0.40 -24.03 -26.96
CA ALA A 93 -0.34 -25.29 -26.96
C ALA A 93 -1.87 -25.09 -26.88
N GLU A 94 -2.34 -24.13 -26.08
CA GLU A 94 -3.76 -23.80 -25.98
C GLU A 94 -4.29 -23.15 -27.27
N ALA A 95 -3.49 -22.28 -27.90
CA ALA A 95 -3.81 -21.69 -29.18
C ALA A 95 -3.88 -22.75 -30.28
N ASP A 96 -2.87 -23.63 -30.39
CA ASP A 96 -2.80 -24.70 -31.37
C ASP A 96 -3.94 -25.71 -31.21
N ALA A 97 -4.33 -26.04 -29.97
CA ALA A 97 -5.47 -26.90 -29.69
C ALA A 97 -6.77 -26.36 -30.26
N PHE A 98 -7.01 -25.03 -30.14
CA PHE A 98 -8.18 -24.40 -30.72
C PHE A 98 -8.07 -24.26 -32.24
N LEU A 99 -6.93 -23.84 -32.77
CA LEU A 99 -6.72 -23.61 -34.20
C LEU A 99 -6.77 -24.93 -35.03
N SER A 100 -6.45 -26.07 -34.42
CA SER A 100 -6.52 -27.38 -35.06
C SER A 100 -7.90 -28.03 -34.96
N ASP A 101 -8.78 -27.54 -34.06
CA ASP A 101 -10.14 -28.07 -33.91
C ASP A 101 -11.08 -27.42 -34.93
N SER A 102 -11.41 -28.18 -35.97
CA SER A 102 -12.34 -27.76 -37.01
C SER A 102 -13.81 -28.06 -36.72
N SER A 103 -14.14 -28.52 -35.50
CA SER A 103 -15.52 -28.80 -35.10
C SER A 103 -16.35 -27.49 -34.98
N GLU A 104 -17.63 -27.56 -35.28
CA GLU A 104 -18.56 -26.47 -35.17
C GLU A 104 -18.73 -25.98 -33.73
N SER A 105 -18.48 -26.86 -32.74
CA SER A 105 -18.55 -26.60 -31.31
C SER A 105 -17.20 -26.11 -30.68
N ALA A 106 -16.13 -26.01 -31.45
CA ALA A 106 -14.79 -25.65 -30.93
C ALA A 106 -14.79 -24.34 -30.14
N TRP A 107 -15.46 -23.32 -30.64
CA TRP A 107 -15.59 -22.04 -29.97
C TRP A 107 -16.37 -22.12 -28.66
N GLU A 108 -17.54 -22.74 -28.67
CA GLU A 108 -18.39 -22.90 -27.48
C GLU A 108 -17.69 -23.72 -26.40
N SER A 109 -16.98 -24.77 -26.80
CA SER A 109 -16.16 -25.62 -25.92
C SER A 109 -15.04 -24.80 -25.28
N LEU A 110 -14.37 -23.94 -26.05
CA LEU A 110 -13.35 -23.03 -25.56
C LEU A 110 -13.92 -22.02 -24.55
N VAL A 111 -15.05 -21.38 -24.87
CA VAL A 111 -15.73 -20.43 -23.99
C VAL A 111 -16.12 -21.09 -22.67
N ASN A 112 -16.73 -22.27 -22.71
CA ASN A 112 -17.12 -22.99 -21.49
C ASN A 112 -15.89 -23.32 -20.63
N ARG A 113 -14.82 -23.81 -21.22
CA ARG A 113 -13.56 -24.11 -20.51
C ARG A 113 -12.97 -22.87 -19.83
N LEU A 114 -12.97 -21.71 -20.49
CA LEU A 114 -12.44 -20.47 -19.92
C LEU A 114 -13.36 -19.88 -18.83
N LEU A 115 -14.67 -20.06 -18.93
CA LEU A 115 -15.60 -19.67 -17.87
C LEU A 115 -15.46 -20.53 -16.62
N ASP A 116 -15.03 -21.80 -16.77
CA ASP A 116 -14.78 -22.72 -15.64
C ASP A 116 -13.35 -22.61 -15.09
N ASP A 117 -12.47 -21.86 -15.76
CA ASP A 117 -11.09 -21.62 -15.33
C ASP A 117 -11.07 -20.71 -14.08
N PRO A 118 -10.34 -21.06 -13.00
CA PRO A 118 -10.28 -20.24 -11.80
C PRO A 118 -9.73 -18.82 -12.02
N ARG A 119 -8.96 -18.59 -13.09
CA ARG A 119 -8.46 -17.28 -13.51
C ARG A 119 -9.58 -16.34 -13.98
N TYR A 120 -10.76 -16.87 -14.33
CA TYR A 120 -11.94 -16.08 -14.66
C TYR A 120 -12.35 -15.19 -13.49
N GLY A 121 -12.47 -15.72 -12.27
CA GLY A 121 -12.81 -14.94 -11.09
C GLY A 121 -11.77 -13.87 -10.79
N GLU A 122 -10.46 -14.15 -10.94
CA GLU A 122 -9.41 -13.16 -10.76
C GLU A 122 -9.52 -12.01 -11.76
N ARG A 123 -9.82 -12.31 -13.01
CA ARG A 123 -10.02 -11.32 -14.07
C ARG A 123 -11.23 -10.42 -13.79
N TRP A 124 -12.38 -11.02 -13.49
CA TRP A 124 -13.65 -10.31 -13.38
C TRP A 124 -13.86 -9.66 -12.02
N ALA A 125 -13.26 -10.21 -10.95
CA ALA A 125 -13.26 -9.57 -9.64
C ALA A 125 -12.59 -8.19 -9.67
N ARG A 126 -11.59 -7.96 -10.52
CA ARG A 126 -10.95 -6.66 -10.62
C ARG A 126 -11.94 -5.54 -10.92
N PHE A 127 -12.85 -5.75 -11.84
CA PHE A 127 -13.88 -4.76 -12.18
C PHE A 127 -14.85 -4.50 -11.03
N TRP A 128 -15.22 -5.56 -10.29
CA TRP A 128 -16.06 -5.41 -9.10
C TRP A 128 -15.33 -4.67 -7.98
N LEU A 129 -14.07 -4.95 -7.78
CA LEU A 129 -13.23 -4.29 -6.76
C LEU A 129 -13.06 -2.79 -7.02
N ASP A 130 -13.03 -2.36 -8.28
CA ASP A 130 -13.05 -0.94 -8.65
C ASP A 130 -14.37 -0.25 -8.24
N LEU A 131 -15.49 -0.93 -8.42
CA LEU A 131 -16.79 -0.46 -7.96
C LEU A 131 -16.89 -0.39 -6.43
N ALA A 132 -16.35 -1.40 -5.76
CA ALA A 132 -16.32 -1.49 -4.31
C ALA A 132 -15.31 -0.56 -3.65
N ARG A 133 -14.40 0.06 -4.39
CA ARG A 133 -13.29 0.91 -3.89
C ARG A 133 -12.32 0.12 -3.02
N TYR A 134 -12.06 -1.13 -3.42
CA TYR A 134 -11.19 -2.01 -2.66
C TYR A 134 -9.78 -1.44 -2.48
N ALA A 135 -9.34 -1.39 -1.23
CA ALA A 135 -7.96 -1.12 -0.87
C ALA A 135 -7.60 -1.89 0.42
N ASP A 136 -6.31 -2.11 0.63
CA ASP A 136 -5.77 -2.73 1.84
C ASP A 136 -5.42 -1.68 2.91
N THR A 137 -5.73 -0.39 2.65
CA THR A 137 -5.53 0.73 3.57
C THR A 137 -6.74 1.66 3.60
N ALA A 138 -6.86 2.44 4.68
CA ALA A 138 -8.02 3.29 4.93
C ALA A 138 -7.96 4.66 4.22
N GLY A 139 -6.79 5.07 3.74
CA GLY A 139 -6.61 6.39 3.11
C GLY A 139 -6.29 7.51 4.10
N TYR A 140 -6.38 8.75 3.61
CA TYR A 140 -5.99 9.97 4.31
C TYR A 140 -4.51 10.00 4.72
N GLU A 141 -4.09 10.97 5.52
CA GLU A 141 -2.69 11.21 5.87
C GLU A 141 -2.01 10.04 6.60
N GLY A 142 -2.74 9.35 7.46
CA GLY A 142 -2.21 8.21 8.22
C GLY A 142 -2.25 6.88 7.47
N ASP A 143 -3.08 6.79 6.46
CA ASP A 143 -3.31 5.62 5.60
C ASP A 143 -3.14 4.26 6.30
N PRO A 144 -3.84 4.02 7.43
CA PRO A 144 -3.65 2.83 8.24
C PRO A 144 -4.03 1.55 7.50
N ASP A 145 -3.33 0.46 7.85
CA ASP A 145 -3.55 -0.88 7.28
C ASP A 145 -4.96 -1.41 7.60
N LEU A 146 -5.55 -2.09 6.64
CA LEU A 146 -6.78 -2.86 6.78
C LEU A 146 -6.46 -4.35 6.62
N PRO A 147 -5.91 -4.99 7.65
CA PRO A 147 -5.22 -6.28 7.55
C PRO A 147 -6.09 -7.43 7.04
N HIS A 148 -7.42 -7.33 7.13
CA HIS A 148 -8.36 -8.38 6.73
C HIS A 148 -9.16 -8.02 5.47
N ALA A 149 -8.85 -6.91 4.77
CA ALA A 149 -9.53 -6.51 3.54
C ALA A 149 -9.35 -7.56 2.42
N TRP A 150 -8.18 -8.22 2.34
CA TRP A 150 -7.87 -9.24 1.35
C TRP A 150 -8.89 -10.38 1.30
N ARG A 151 -9.54 -10.71 2.42
CA ARG A 151 -10.57 -11.76 2.46
C ARG A 151 -11.79 -11.39 1.62
N TYR A 152 -12.16 -10.10 1.55
CA TYR A 152 -13.23 -9.63 0.67
C TYR A 152 -12.85 -9.77 -0.80
N ARG A 153 -11.62 -9.45 -1.19
CA ARG A 153 -11.13 -9.69 -2.55
C ARG A 153 -11.29 -11.17 -2.93
N ASP A 154 -10.84 -12.03 -2.05
CA ASP A 154 -10.92 -13.47 -2.25
C ASP A 154 -12.38 -13.99 -2.28
N TYR A 155 -13.26 -13.39 -1.46
CA TYR A 155 -14.70 -13.66 -1.53
C TYR A 155 -15.29 -13.30 -2.90
N VAL A 156 -14.93 -12.15 -3.45
CA VAL A 156 -15.41 -11.73 -4.78
C VAL A 156 -14.92 -12.69 -5.86
N ILE A 157 -13.63 -13.05 -5.86
CA ILE A 157 -13.04 -14.01 -6.81
C ILE A 157 -13.78 -15.36 -6.75
N ASP A 158 -13.97 -15.88 -5.56
CA ASP A 158 -14.61 -17.18 -5.32
C ASP A 158 -16.11 -17.17 -5.71
N SER A 159 -16.82 -16.09 -5.38
CA SER A 159 -18.23 -15.91 -5.76
C SER A 159 -18.42 -15.91 -7.28
N LEU A 160 -17.55 -15.24 -8.02
CA LEU A 160 -17.57 -15.22 -9.48
C LEU A 160 -17.21 -16.59 -10.08
N ASN A 161 -16.20 -17.26 -9.54
CA ASN A 161 -15.79 -18.59 -9.99
C ASN A 161 -16.90 -19.64 -9.82
N ARG A 162 -17.63 -19.59 -8.70
CA ARG A 162 -18.79 -20.45 -8.43
C ARG A 162 -20.07 -20.03 -9.16
N ASP A 163 -20.03 -18.93 -9.93
CA ASP A 163 -21.19 -18.32 -10.57
C ASP A 163 -22.32 -18.06 -9.56
N LYS A 164 -21.96 -17.51 -8.38
CA LYS A 164 -22.95 -17.16 -7.35
C LYS A 164 -24.04 -16.29 -7.96
N PRO A 165 -25.34 -16.63 -7.79
CA PRO A 165 -26.42 -15.80 -8.27
C PRO A 165 -26.25 -14.34 -7.84
N PHE A 166 -26.31 -13.41 -8.77
CA PHE A 166 -25.96 -12.00 -8.49
C PHE A 166 -26.93 -11.36 -7.47
N ASP A 167 -28.17 -11.80 -7.41
CA ASP A 167 -29.14 -11.37 -6.39
C ASP A 167 -28.73 -11.83 -4.97
N LEU A 168 -28.15 -13.03 -4.83
CA LEU A 168 -27.58 -13.51 -3.57
C LEU A 168 -26.33 -12.72 -3.21
N PHE A 169 -25.44 -12.48 -4.17
CA PHE A 169 -24.22 -11.68 -4.01
C PHE A 169 -24.53 -10.25 -3.51
N ILE A 170 -25.64 -9.63 -3.97
CA ILE A 170 -26.13 -8.34 -3.47
C ILE A 170 -26.54 -8.44 -2.00
N ARG A 171 -27.36 -9.46 -1.65
CA ARG A 171 -27.90 -9.62 -0.30
C ARG A 171 -26.80 -9.84 0.73
N GLU A 172 -25.81 -10.66 0.40
CA GLU A 172 -24.68 -10.93 1.30
C GLU A 172 -23.86 -9.66 1.58
N GLN A 173 -23.61 -8.82 0.59
CA GLN A 173 -22.82 -7.61 0.75
C GLN A 173 -23.52 -6.49 1.51
N ILE A 174 -24.86 -6.41 1.42
CA ILE A 174 -25.63 -5.36 2.09
C ILE A 174 -26.10 -5.80 3.48
N ALA A 175 -26.46 -7.08 3.64
CA ALA A 175 -27.17 -7.59 4.80
C ALA A 175 -26.76 -9.01 5.20
N GLY A 176 -25.50 -9.39 5.00
CA GLY A 176 -25.03 -10.76 5.23
C GLY A 176 -25.28 -11.27 6.64
N ASP A 177 -25.10 -10.43 7.66
CA ASP A 177 -25.41 -10.76 9.06
C ASP A 177 -26.92 -10.88 9.37
N GLU A 178 -27.79 -10.29 8.53
CA GLU A 178 -29.26 -10.42 8.65
C GLU A 178 -29.80 -11.60 7.83
N PHE A 179 -28.98 -12.16 6.91
CA PHE A 179 -29.43 -13.19 5.96
C PHE A 179 -29.80 -14.50 6.62
N ALA A 180 -29.02 -14.96 7.55
CA ALA A 180 -29.23 -16.20 8.28
C ALA A 180 -30.55 -16.21 9.09
N GLU A 181 -31.05 -15.04 9.45
CA GLU A 181 -32.25 -14.89 10.29
C GLU A 181 -33.59 -15.04 9.52
N ILE A 182 -33.55 -14.81 8.21
CA ILE A 182 -34.79 -14.84 7.38
C ILE A 182 -35.07 -16.24 6.85
N MET A 183 -34.06 -17.05 6.66
CA MET A 183 -34.14 -18.37 6.02
C MET A 183 -34.50 -19.52 6.96
N GLY A 184 -34.54 -19.32 8.28
CA GLY A 184 -34.82 -20.41 9.22
C GLY A 184 -35.85 -20.08 10.30
N ALA A 185 -36.81 -20.97 10.53
CA ALA A 185 -37.65 -20.94 11.70
C ALA A 185 -37.01 -21.77 12.81
N GLY A 186 -36.70 -21.15 13.95
CA GLY A 186 -36.18 -21.88 15.11
C GLY A 186 -34.69 -21.60 15.34
N ASP A 187 -33.94 -22.45 15.92
CA ASP A 187 -32.52 -22.24 16.25
C ASP A 187 -31.66 -21.95 15.00
N LEU A 188 -31.51 -20.67 14.66
CA LEU A 188 -30.78 -20.23 13.50
C LEU A 188 -29.27 -20.29 13.75
N PRO A 189 -28.45 -20.81 12.81
CA PRO A 189 -27.03 -20.57 12.82
C PRO A 189 -26.79 -19.05 12.72
N ALA A 190 -25.80 -18.55 13.44
CA ALA A 190 -25.27 -17.22 13.22
C ALA A 190 -24.91 -17.05 11.73
N ALA A 191 -24.87 -15.82 11.22
CA ALA A 191 -24.35 -15.56 9.87
C ALA A 191 -23.06 -16.31 9.66
N GLY A 192 -22.94 -17.00 8.54
CA GLY A 192 -21.73 -17.73 8.21
C GLY A 192 -20.54 -16.79 7.98
N PRO A 193 -19.32 -17.31 8.02
CA PRO A 193 -18.12 -16.48 7.83
C PRO A 193 -18.07 -15.81 6.46
N GLU A 194 -18.66 -16.41 5.43
CA GLU A 194 -18.73 -15.87 4.08
C GLU A 194 -19.56 -14.59 4.03
N GLU A 195 -20.74 -14.59 4.64
CA GLU A 195 -21.65 -13.44 4.71
C GLU A 195 -21.05 -12.29 5.54
N ILE A 196 -20.28 -12.60 6.60
CA ILE A 196 -19.58 -11.59 7.39
C ILE A 196 -18.48 -10.94 6.55
N VAL A 197 -17.73 -11.72 5.77
CA VAL A 197 -16.70 -11.21 4.86
C VAL A 197 -17.31 -10.36 3.76
N ALA A 198 -18.45 -10.77 3.19
CA ALA A 198 -19.13 -10.03 2.12
C ALA A 198 -19.48 -8.60 2.52
N MET A 199 -19.89 -8.36 3.77
CA MET A 199 -20.22 -7.03 4.28
C MET A 199 -19.05 -6.06 4.36
N THR A 200 -17.82 -6.52 4.13
CA THR A 200 -16.67 -5.62 3.97
C THR A 200 -16.94 -4.55 2.91
N PHE A 201 -17.73 -4.85 1.87
CA PHE A 201 -18.18 -3.91 0.85
C PHE A 201 -18.62 -2.55 1.43
N LEU A 202 -19.37 -2.56 2.53
CA LEU A 202 -19.91 -1.36 3.17
C LEU A 202 -18.82 -0.53 3.92
N ARG A 203 -17.59 -1.05 4.07
CA ARG A 203 -16.48 -0.41 4.79
C ARG A 203 -15.34 0.06 3.91
N LEU A 204 -15.39 -0.18 2.61
CA LEU A 204 -14.27 0.08 1.69
C LEU A 204 -14.14 1.55 1.26
N ALA A 205 -14.90 2.49 1.82
CA ALA A 205 -14.65 3.91 1.61
C ALA A 205 -13.32 4.34 2.26
N PRO A 206 -12.64 5.36 1.76
CA PRO A 206 -11.65 6.09 2.53
C PRO A 206 -12.30 6.56 3.83
N PHE A 207 -11.62 6.34 4.96
CA PHE A 207 -12.26 6.53 6.25
C PHE A 207 -11.25 6.99 7.31
N THR A 208 -11.62 8.00 8.07
CA THR A 208 -10.92 8.41 9.30
C THR A 208 -11.59 7.77 10.50
N GLU A 209 -10.90 7.71 11.64
CA GLU A 209 -11.48 7.21 12.87
C GLU A 209 -12.78 7.95 13.21
N PRO A 210 -13.90 7.23 13.50
CA PRO A 210 -15.15 7.87 13.82
C PRO A 210 -15.04 8.65 15.14
N ARG A 211 -15.01 9.94 15.03
CA ARG A 211 -14.99 10.86 16.18
C ARG A 211 -16.33 11.59 16.28
N GLY A 212 -17.35 10.91 16.83
CA GLY A 212 -18.65 11.52 17.06
C GLY A 212 -19.64 11.41 15.90
N ASP A 213 -20.66 12.26 15.92
CA ASP A 213 -21.82 12.19 15.04
C ASP A 213 -21.52 12.60 13.59
N GLU A 214 -20.55 13.47 13.39
CA GLU A 214 -20.14 13.92 12.06
C GLU A 214 -19.54 12.77 11.24
N SER A 215 -18.51 12.09 11.77
CA SER A 215 -17.88 10.95 11.08
C SER A 215 -18.87 9.83 10.83
N ARG A 216 -19.83 9.62 11.75
CA ARG A 216 -20.91 8.67 11.55
C ARG A 216 -21.83 9.09 10.40
N HIS A 217 -22.17 10.37 10.31
CA HIS A 217 -22.99 10.90 9.23
C HIS A 217 -22.30 10.70 7.87
N GLU A 218 -21.00 11.00 7.80
CA GLU A 218 -20.22 10.78 6.57
C GLU A 218 -20.17 9.29 6.18
N LEU A 219 -19.88 8.38 7.13
CA LEU A 219 -19.89 6.95 6.88
C LEU A 219 -21.23 6.48 6.28
N LEU A 220 -22.34 6.86 6.89
CA LEU A 220 -23.67 6.47 6.42
C LEU A 220 -23.99 7.08 5.06
N SER A 221 -23.52 8.31 4.81
CA SER A 221 -23.69 8.99 3.52
C SER A 221 -22.91 8.27 2.41
N GLU A 222 -21.68 7.86 2.69
CA GLU A 222 -20.84 7.09 1.78
C GLU A 222 -21.42 5.73 1.45
N ILE A 223 -21.87 4.99 2.47
CA ILE A 223 -22.56 3.70 2.27
C ILE A 223 -23.80 3.89 1.37
N THR A 224 -24.62 4.89 1.65
CA THR A 224 -25.85 5.15 0.90
C THR A 224 -25.56 5.48 -0.56
N SER A 225 -24.61 6.37 -0.80
CA SER A 225 -24.20 6.79 -2.15
C SER A 225 -23.61 5.62 -2.94
N THR A 226 -22.76 4.81 -2.31
CA THR A 226 -22.11 3.67 -2.96
C THR A 226 -23.11 2.57 -3.31
N VAL A 227 -23.96 2.17 -2.37
CA VAL A 227 -25.00 1.16 -2.62
C VAL A 227 -25.90 1.58 -3.78
N SER A 228 -26.29 2.85 -3.83
CA SER A 228 -27.15 3.37 -4.90
C SER A 228 -26.43 3.42 -6.25
N SER A 229 -25.20 3.92 -6.31
CA SER A 229 -24.46 4.02 -7.57
C SER A 229 -24.02 2.65 -8.10
N VAL A 230 -23.63 1.74 -7.21
CA VAL A 230 -23.16 0.40 -7.59
C VAL A 230 -24.31 -0.51 -8.02
N PHE A 231 -25.41 -0.54 -7.30
CA PHE A 231 -26.47 -1.50 -7.59
C PHE A 231 -27.62 -0.92 -8.41
N LEU A 232 -27.93 0.37 -8.25
CA LEU A 232 -29.04 1.02 -8.94
C LEU A 232 -28.61 1.94 -10.08
N GLY A 233 -27.32 2.24 -10.21
CA GLY A 233 -26.86 3.21 -11.20
C GLY A 233 -27.44 4.60 -11.00
N LEU A 234 -27.61 5.05 -9.76
CA LEU A 234 -28.17 6.35 -9.39
C LEU A 234 -27.17 7.18 -8.59
N THR A 235 -27.04 8.43 -8.96
CA THR A 235 -26.16 9.41 -8.30
C THR A 235 -26.83 10.10 -7.11
N VAL A 236 -27.47 9.31 -6.22
CA VAL A 236 -28.25 9.86 -5.08
C VAL A 236 -27.44 10.73 -4.12
N GLY A 237 -26.10 10.61 -4.12
CA GLY A 237 -25.22 11.43 -3.29
C GLY A 237 -25.38 12.94 -3.50
N CYS A 238 -25.80 13.37 -4.70
CA CYS A 238 -26.12 14.77 -4.98
C CYS A 238 -27.35 15.24 -4.17
N ALA A 239 -28.28 14.33 -3.85
CA ALA A 239 -29.46 14.64 -3.07
C ALA A 239 -29.20 14.76 -1.55
N LYS A 240 -27.96 14.56 -1.07
CA LYS A 240 -27.59 14.76 0.34
C LYS A 240 -27.87 16.18 0.84
N CYS A 241 -27.57 17.20 0.00
CA CYS A 241 -27.61 18.60 0.40
C CYS A 241 -28.83 19.39 -0.11
N HIS A 242 -29.36 19.00 -1.26
CA HIS A 242 -30.50 19.62 -1.96
C HIS A 242 -31.15 18.60 -2.88
N ASP A 243 -32.34 18.80 -3.34
CA ASP A 243 -32.98 17.93 -4.33
C ASP A 243 -32.08 17.75 -5.54
N HIS A 244 -32.02 16.53 -6.10
CA HIS A 244 -31.14 16.24 -7.21
C HIS A 244 -31.39 17.18 -8.39
N LYS A 245 -30.34 17.72 -8.97
CA LYS A 245 -30.47 18.82 -9.94
C LYS A 245 -31.20 18.41 -11.24
N TYR A 246 -31.04 17.17 -11.65
CA TYR A 246 -31.48 16.68 -12.96
C TYR A 246 -32.52 15.57 -12.87
N ASP A 247 -32.42 14.72 -11.86
CA ASP A 247 -33.33 13.60 -11.65
C ASP A 247 -34.35 13.94 -10.56
N ASP A 248 -35.52 13.34 -10.64
CA ASP A 248 -36.59 13.55 -9.65
C ASP A 248 -36.34 12.74 -8.36
N ILE A 249 -35.19 13.08 -7.73
CA ILE A 249 -34.75 12.47 -6.46
C ILE A 249 -34.68 13.58 -5.40
N PRO A 250 -35.69 13.75 -4.56
CA PRO A 250 -35.69 14.72 -3.49
C PRO A 250 -34.68 14.37 -2.39
N THR A 251 -34.15 15.38 -1.72
CA THR A 251 -33.24 15.24 -0.56
C THR A 251 -33.76 14.24 0.46
N ARG A 252 -35.09 14.24 0.67
CA ARG A 252 -35.75 13.31 1.57
C ARG A 252 -35.48 11.85 1.22
N ASP A 253 -35.44 11.47 -0.05
CA ASP A 253 -35.22 10.09 -0.50
C ASP A 253 -33.78 9.61 -0.17
N PHE A 254 -32.80 10.50 -0.23
CA PHE A 254 -31.44 10.20 0.23
C PHE A 254 -31.44 9.75 1.70
N TYR A 255 -32.08 10.51 2.58
CA TYR A 255 -32.14 10.17 4.01
C TYR A 255 -33.04 8.99 4.32
N ARG A 256 -34.05 8.73 3.50
CA ARG A 256 -34.85 7.51 3.58
C ARG A 256 -34.04 6.26 3.24
N LEU A 257 -33.19 6.32 2.21
CA LEU A 257 -32.23 5.27 1.91
C LEU A 257 -31.20 5.13 3.03
N GLN A 258 -30.65 6.24 3.54
CA GLN A 258 -29.70 6.23 4.65
C GLN A 258 -30.29 5.58 5.91
N ALA A 259 -31.60 5.71 6.13
CA ALA A 259 -32.28 5.14 7.29
C ALA A 259 -32.20 3.60 7.36
N PHE A 260 -32.01 2.90 6.25
CA PHE A 260 -31.74 1.45 6.27
C PHE A 260 -30.43 1.10 6.97
N PHE A 261 -29.45 2.00 6.95
CA PHE A 261 -28.12 1.85 7.53
C PHE A 261 -27.99 2.47 8.92
N SER A 262 -29.05 3.06 9.47
CA SER A 262 -29.02 3.79 10.75
C SER A 262 -28.50 2.97 11.95
N THR A 263 -28.60 1.65 11.88
CA THR A 263 -28.17 0.71 12.93
C THR A 263 -26.74 0.18 12.76
N VAL A 264 -26.01 0.62 11.71
CA VAL A 264 -24.66 0.15 11.41
C VAL A 264 -23.62 0.86 12.27
N SER A 265 -22.61 0.12 12.74
CA SER A 265 -21.43 0.68 13.39
C SER A 265 -20.17 -0.08 13.00
N ILE A 266 -19.04 0.61 13.07
CA ILE A 266 -17.72 0.00 12.91
C ILE A 266 -17.31 -0.59 14.26
N PRO A 267 -16.83 -1.86 14.32
CA PRO A 267 -16.22 -2.42 15.52
C PRO A 267 -15.02 -1.60 15.99
N ARG A 268 -14.77 -1.54 17.28
CA ARG A 268 -13.53 -0.92 17.80
C ARG A 268 -12.35 -1.87 17.62
N PRO A 269 -11.13 -1.36 17.38
CA PRO A 269 -9.91 -2.17 17.42
C PRO A 269 -9.74 -2.79 18.81
N GLU A 270 -9.13 -3.96 18.87
CA GLU A 270 -8.72 -4.55 20.16
C GLU A 270 -7.51 -3.80 20.72
N PRO A 271 -7.41 -3.67 22.06
CA PRO A 271 -6.26 -3.04 22.66
C PRO A 271 -4.95 -3.79 22.30
N GLY A 272 -4.01 -3.10 21.71
CA GLY A 272 -2.72 -3.66 21.29
C GLY A 272 -2.56 -3.89 19.78
N ASP A 273 -3.62 -3.71 18.97
CA ASP A 273 -3.57 -3.91 17.51
C ASP A 273 -2.81 -2.81 16.74
N GLY A 274 -2.15 -1.90 17.44
CA GLY A 274 -1.49 -0.75 16.81
C GLY A 274 -2.48 0.29 16.30
N PHE A 275 -2.03 1.16 15.39
CA PHE A 275 -2.88 2.19 14.79
C PHE A 275 -3.74 1.58 13.69
N GLN A 276 -4.99 1.22 14.03
CA GLN A 276 -6.02 0.73 13.11
C GLN A 276 -7.25 1.62 13.17
N ILE A 277 -7.89 1.84 12.03
CA ILE A 277 -9.18 2.54 11.95
C ILE A 277 -10.31 1.50 11.96
N GLY A 278 -10.91 1.33 13.12
CA GLY A 278 -11.95 0.32 13.37
C GLY A 278 -11.40 -1.11 13.46
N GLY A 279 -12.07 -1.94 14.25
CA GLY A 279 -11.75 -3.34 14.44
C GLY A 279 -12.34 -4.26 13.37
N SER A 280 -12.02 -5.54 13.47
CA SER A 280 -12.59 -6.63 12.69
C SER A 280 -13.54 -7.47 13.53
N LEU A 281 -14.40 -8.26 12.85
CA LEU A 281 -15.26 -9.24 13.50
C LEU A 281 -14.69 -10.65 13.35
N PRO A 282 -14.89 -11.55 14.33
CA PRO A 282 -14.58 -12.96 14.16
C PRO A 282 -15.30 -13.54 12.93
N ALA A 283 -14.56 -14.19 12.06
CA ALA A 283 -15.08 -14.88 10.88
C ALA A 283 -14.14 -16.03 10.53
N GLU A 284 -14.59 -17.27 10.76
CA GLU A 284 -13.78 -18.45 10.43
C GLU A 284 -13.35 -18.47 8.97
N PHE A 285 -12.32 -19.24 8.65
CA PHE A 285 -11.99 -19.60 7.29
C PHE A 285 -13.06 -20.56 6.76
N TYR A 286 -13.58 -20.32 5.56
CA TYR A 286 -14.76 -21.01 5.05
C TYR A 286 -14.55 -21.72 3.70
N ARG A 287 -13.53 -21.30 2.93
CA ARG A 287 -13.21 -21.96 1.65
C ARG A 287 -12.51 -23.29 1.89
N ASP A 288 -12.76 -24.26 1.01
CA ASP A 288 -12.12 -25.56 1.09
C ASP A 288 -10.59 -25.43 1.13
N GLY A 289 -9.97 -26.01 2.15
CA GLY A 289 -8.52 -25.98 2.36
C GLY A 289 -7.95 -24.64 2.87
N GLU A 290 -8.76 -23.57 3.06
CA GLU A 290 -8.28 -22.26 3.49
C GLU A 290 -7.65 -22.29 4.90
N LEU A 291 -8.22 -23.05 5.83
CA LEU A 291 -7.68 -23.21 7.17
C LEU A 291 -6.29 -23.86 7.16
N ASP A 292 -6.15 -24.94 6.39
CA ASP A 292 -4.87 -25.65 6.25
C ASP A 292 -3.83 -24.76 5.56
N TRP A 293 -4.25 -24.05 4.50
CA TRP A 293 -3.42 -23.06 3.82
C TRP A 293 -2.94 -21.97 4.79
N ALA A 294 -3.83 -21.40 5.60
CA ALA A 294 -3.47 -20.35 6.57
C ALA A 294 -2.49 -20.86 7.64
N ALA A 295 -2.67 -22.10 8.12
CA ALA A 295 -1.76 -22.74 9.04
C ALA A 295 -0.38 -22.99 8.42
N GLN A 296 -0.33 -23.51 7.20
CA GLN A 296 0.92 -23.71 6.46
C GLN A 296 1.62 -22.39 6.16
N LYS A 297 0.89 -21.36 5.72
CA LYS A 297 1.45 -20.03 5.42
C LYS A 297 2.01 -19.38 6.68
N ARG A 298 1.34 -19.50 7.81
CA ARG A 298 1.85 -19.06 9.13
C ARG A 298 3.16 -19.73 9.47
N ALA A 299 3.24 -21.06 9.34
CA ALA A 299 4.46 -21.80 9.59
C ALA A 299 5.60 -21.40 8.64
N GLN A 300 5.31 -21.21 7.34
CA GLN A 300 6.29 -20.75 6.37
C GLN A 300 6.82 -19.36 6.68
N LEU A 301 5.95 -18.41 7.04
CA LEU A 301 6.34 -17.05 7.40
C LEU A 301 7.22 -17.04 8.65
N GLN A 302 6.85 -17.82 9.68
CA GLN A 302 7.64 -17.96 10.90
C GLN A 302 9.02 -18.58 10.59
N GLN A 303 9.06 -19.67 9.84
CA GLN A 303 10.32 -20.33 9.46
C GLN A 303 11.21 -19.40 8.63
N ALA A 304 10.63 -18.62 7.69
CA ALA A 304 11.36 -17.66 6.89
C ALA A 304 11.93 -16.51 7.73
N ALA A 305 11.20 -16.05 8.75
CA ALA A 305 11.66 -15.03 9.68
C ALA A 305 12.75 -15.54 10.62
N ASP A 306 12.60 -16.77 11.16
CA ASP A 306 13.61 -17.41 12.01
C ASP A 306 14.91 -17.66 11.21
N GLY A 307 14.79 -18.11 9.96
CA GLY A 307 15.93 -18.24 9.03
C GLY A 307 16.61 -16.90 8.74
N ALA A 308 15.80 -15.84 8.49
CA ALA A 308 16.31 -14.49 8.29
C ALA A 308 17.05 -13.97 9.53
N GLU A 309 16.54 -14.20 10.74
CA GLU A 309 17.21 -13.79 11.99
C GLU A 309 18.55 -14.49 12.18
N ALA A 310 18.61 -15.79 11.92
CA ALA A 310 19.85 -16.56 12.01
C ALA A 310 20.90 -16.04 10.99
N GLU A 311 20.46 -15.73 9.76
CA GLU A 311 21.32 -15.20 8.72
C GLU A 311 21.73 -13.76 8.99
N LEU A 312 20.83 -12.88 9.47
CA LEU A 312 21.17 -11.52 9.91
C LEU A 312 22.23 -11.54 11.02
N THR A 313 22.10 -12.46 11.97
CA THR A 313 23.10 -12.64 13.03
C THR A 313 24.47 -13.00 12.46
N ARG A 314 24.51 -13.92 11.48
CA ARG A 314 25.76 -14.31 10.79
C ARG A 314 26.33 -13.14 9.97
N ILE A 315 25.51 -12.44 9.19
CA ILE A 315 25.95 -11.29 8.40
C ILE A 315 26.50 -10.19 9.30
N ARG A 316 25.82 -9.89 10.42
CA ARG A 316 26.31 -8.91 11.40
C ARG A 316 27.66 -9.29 11.95
N ALA A 317 27.87 -10.55 12.31
CA ALA A 317 29.13 -11.04 12.80
C ALA A 317 30.24 -10.94 11.74
N ASP A 318 29.96 -11.32 10.48
CA ASP A 318 30.88 -11.18 9.36
C ASP A 318 31.23 -9.72 9.09
N TRP A 319 30.21 -8.84 9.07
CA TRP A 319 30.43 -7.41 8.86
C TRP A 319 31.18 -6.76 10.03
N GLN A 320 30.91 -7.17 11.28
CA GLN A 320 31.68 -6.75 12.43
C GLN A 320 33.17 -7.12 12.28
N GLN A 321 33.45 -8.31 11.75
CA GLN A 321 34.82 -8.75 11.49
C GLN A 321 35.47 -7.98 10.32
N ARG A 322 34.74 -7.72 9.22
CA ARG A 322 35.21 -7.01 8.02
C ARG A 322 35.36 -5.50 8.27
N ILE A 323 34.49 -4.89 9.03
CA ILE A 323 34.52 -3.47 9.41
C ILE A 323 35.48 -3.25 10.57
N GLY A 324 35.95 -4.33 11.21
CA GLY A 324 37.00 -4.29 12.23
C GLY A 324 36.60 -3.55 13.47
N GLY A 325 35.49 -3.95 14.13
CA GLY A 325 35.17 -3.43 15.45
C GLY A 325 35.22 -1.90 15.57
N MET A 326 34.68 -1.16 14.63
CA MET A 326 34.80 0.31 14.53
C MET A 326 33.87 0.99 15.55
N ALA A 327 34.26 1.02 16.84
CA ALA A 327 33.68 2.00 17.76
C ALA A 327 34.46 3.31 17.61
N GLY A 328 33.79 4.37 17.18
CA GLY A 328 34.38 5.70 17.07
C GLY A 328 34.30 6.48 18.38
N PHE A 329 35.23 7.37 18.62
CA PHE A 329 35.13 8.35 19.69
C PHE A 329 34.19 9.48 19.27
N GLY A 330 33.29 9.91 20.14
CA GLY A 330 32.28 10.92 19.84
C GLY A 330 32.16 12.04 20.85
N LEU A 331 31.54 13.12 20.44
CA LEU A 331 31.10 14.23 21.28
C LEU A 331 29.61 14.44 21.09
N GLN A 332 28.87 14.62 22.19
CA GLN A 332 27.45 14.87 22.21
C GLN A 332 27.12 16.12 23.03
N ALA A 333 26.24 16.94 22.50
CA ALA A 333 25.60 18.06 23.21
C ALA A 333 24.10 17.88 23.18
N MET A 334 23.45 17.86 24.34
CA MET A 334 22.02 17.68 24.51
C MET A 334 21.43 18.59 25.59
N GLY A 335 20.14 18.87 25.49
CA GLY A 335 19.36 19.48 26.55
C GLY A 335 18.64 20.76 26.15
N ASP A 336 17.96 21.37 27.13
CA ASP A 336 17.15 22.59 26.94
C ASP A 336 17.99 23.75 26.41
N GLY A 337 17.65 24.20 25.20
CA GLY A 337 18.33 25.30 24.54
C GLY A 337 19.52 24.91 23.67
N LEU A 338 19.93 23.63 23.70
CA LEU A 338 20.90 23.06 22.78
C LEU A 338 20.15 22.25 21.70
N SER A 339 20.63 22.31 20.46
CA SER A 339 20.24 21.31 19.44
C SER A 339 20.76 19.96 19.90
N ASN A 340 19.99 18.90 19.73
CA ASN A 340 20.44 17.55 20.01
C ASN A 340 21.47 17.13 18.93
N ASN A 341 22.74 17.48 19.16
CA ASN A 341 23.81 17.26 18.22
C ASN A 341 24.78 16.26 18.78
N TYR A 342 25.16 15.28 17.97
CA TYR A 342 26.33 14.45 18.25
C TYR A 342 27.06 14.08 16.95
N ILE A 343 28.37 13.99 17.05
CA ILE A 343 29.23 13.51 15.99
C ILE A 343 30.24 12.51 16.57
N TYR A 344 30.71 11.62 15.76
CA TYR A 344 31.71 10.62 16.16
C TYR A 344 32.75 10.39 15.03
N SER A 345 33.95 9.97 15.43
CA SER A 345 34.97 9.53 14.48
C SER A 345 34.65 8.13 13.95
N ARG A 346 35.11 7.83 12.77
CA ARG A 346 35.07 6.46 12.22
C ARG A 346 36.33 5.65 12.52
N SER A 347 37.27 6.22 13.23
CA SER A 347 38.46 5.51 13.68
C SER A 347 38.10 4.55 14.82
N THR A 348 38.57 3.33 14.77
CA THR A 348 38.37 2.33 15.80
C THR A 348 39.11 2.71 17.08
N VAL A 349 38.40 2.68 18.22
CA VAL A 349 39.01 3.02 19.53
C VAL A 349 38.65 1.96 20.63
N ASN A 350 38.01 0.87 20.27
CA ASN A 350 37.60 -0.21 21.21
C ASN A 350 38.42 -1.52 20.98
N ASP A 351 39.60 -1.45 20.45
CA ASP A 351 40.51 -2.57 20.23
C ASP A 351 41.29 -2.97 21.50
N GLY A 352 41.09 -2.24 22.61
CA GLY A 352 41.80 -2.42 23.86
C GLY A 352 43.21 -1.77 23.88
N ALA A 353 43.63 -1.10 22.81
CA ALA A 353 44.85 -0.31 22.78
C ALA A 353 44.65 1.04 23.49
N LEU A 354 45.75 1.72 23.77
CA LEU A 354 45.72 3.08 24.31
C LEU A 354 45.54 4.08 23.17
N HIS A 355 44.51 4.89 23.26
CA HIS A 355 44.17 5.93 22.30
C HIS A 355 44.27 7.32 22.87
N THR A 356 44.66 8.28 22.01
CA THR A 356 44.56 9.71 22.28
C THR A 356 43.49 10.30 21.36
N ALA A 357 42.36 10.74 21.92
CA ALA A 357 41.32 11.43 21.20
C ALA A 357 41.30 12.92 21.52
N ILE A 358 41.47 13.76 20.49
CA ILE A 358 41.43 15.22 20.59
C ILE A 358 40.18 15.70 19.86
N THR A 359 39.30 16.37 20.57
CA THR A 359 38.17 17.09 19.97
C THR A 359 38.45 18.58 19.99
N ASN A 360 38.54 19.21 18.84
CA ASN A 360 38.68 20.65 18.69
C ASN A 360 37.31 21.28 18.35
N CYS A 361 37.01 22.39 18.99
CA CYS A 361 35.87 23.26 18.69
C CYS A 361 36.37 24.66 18.34
N ASP A 362 36.06 25.14 17.16
CA ASP A 362 36.40 26.50 16.70
C ASP A 362 35.25 27.52 16.89
N GLY A 363 34.20 27.14 17.62
CA GLY A 363 32.99 27.92 17.82
C GLY A 363 32.01 27.84 16.67
N LYS A 364 32.26 27.04 15.63
CA LYS A 364 31.40 26.82 14.48
C LYS A 364 31.17 25.35 14.19
N GLN A 365 32.17 24.52 14.39
CA GLN A 365 32.10 23.09 14.17
C GLN A 365 33.09 22.33 15.05
N TRP A 366 32.81 21.03 15.22
CA TRP A 366 33.73 20.11 15.87
C TRP A 366 34.61 19.37 14.85
N SER A 367 35.86 19.06 15.23
CA SER A 367 36.71 18.16 14.50
C SER A 367 37.40 17.18 15.45
N PHE A 368 37.74 16.00 14.96
CA PHE A 368 38.37 14.93 15.73
C PHE A 368 39.71 14.55 15.17
N ILE A 369 40.62 14.26 16.08
CA ILE A 369 41.95 13.68 15.77
C ILE A 369 42.11 12.47 16.70
N ILE A 370 42.35 11.30 16.12
CA ILE A 370 42.56 10.05 16.86
C ILE A 370 43.96 9.57 16.47
N ASP A 371 44.85 9.42 17.46
CA ASP A 371 46.25 8.90 17.29
C ASP A 371 46.99 9.59 16.14
N GLN A 372 46.95 10.92 16.10
CA GLN A 372 47.55 11.79 15.07
C GLN A 372 46.90 11.76 13.68
N VAL A 373 45.85 10.99 13.51
CA VAL A 373 45.15 10.95 12.24
C VAL A 373 43.88 11.84 12.36
N THR A 374 43.80 12.87 11.54
CA THR A 374 42.55 13.63 11.40
C THR A 374 41.48 12.68 10.91
N ALA A 375 40.43 12.54 11.67
CA ALA A 375 39.32 11.70 11.28
C ALA A 375 38.69 12.29 10.01
N LEU A 376 38.95 11.65 8.87
CA LEU A 376 38.53 12.11 7.54
C LEU A 376 37.04 12.07 7.35
N GLU A 377 36.35 11.28 8.16
CA GLU A 377 34.92 11.10 8.08
C GLU A 377 34.34 11.15 9.48
N THR A 378 33.48 12.12 9.71
CA THR A 378 32.61 12.21 10.89
C THR A 378 31.22 11.77 10.54
N GLY A 379 30.60 10.89 11.36
CA GLY A 379 29.19 10.54 11.27
C GLY A 379 28.37 11.45 12.17
N SER A 380 27.18 11.83 11.73
CA SER A 380 26.19 12.52 12.57
C SER A 380 24.87 11.79 12.44
N ASN A 381 24.30 11.31 13.56
CA ASN A 381 23.00 10.63 13.55
C ASN A 381 21.84 11.56 13.96
N ALA A 382 22.15 12.72 14.54
CA ALA A 382 21.12 13.69 14.91
C ALA A 382 21.69 15.11 14.88
N GLY A 383 20.91 16.05 14.41
CA GLY A 383 21.26 17.46 14.36
C GLY A 383 22.34 17.80 13.32
N SER A 384 23.00 18.91 13.51
CA SER A 384 24.09 19.42 12.68
C SER A 384 25.33 19.68 13.51
N ASN A 385 26.53 19.57 12.93
CA ASN A 385 27.76 19.98 13.58
C ASN A 385 27.81 21.52 13.68
N GLN A 386 27.39 22.06 14.82
CA GLN A 386 27.25 23.52 15.04
C GLN A 386 28.32 24.09 15.99
N GLY A 387 29.30 23.29 16.39
CA GLY A 387 30.39 23.74 17.24
C GLY A 387 29.99 24.21 18.63
N GLN A 388 28.94 23.58 19.21
CA GLN A 388 28.52 23.86 20.59
C GLN A 388 29.64 23.47 21.58
N TRP A 389 29.85 24.29 22.60
CA TRP A 389 30.91 24.10 23.58
C TRP A 389 30.44 24.38 25.00
N PHE A 390 31.34 24.33 25.99
CA PHE A 390 30.96 24.47 27.40
C PHE A 390 30.18 25.75 27.75
N ALA A 391 30.40 26.87 27.05
CA ALA A 391 29.69 28.11 27.26
C ALA A 391 28.21 28.03 26.81
N ASP A 392 27.82 27.04 26.00
CA ASP A 392 26.45 26.85 25.55
C ASP A 392 25.61 26.05 26.56
N LEU A 393 26.21 25.51 27.62
CA LEU A 393 25.53 24.74 28.65
C LEU A 393 24.78 25.70 29.59
N LYS A 394 23.54 25.33 29.93
CA LYS A 394 22.74 26.03 30.96
C LYS A 394 23.15 25.53 32.33
N SER A 395 23.64 26.47 33.19
CA SER A 395 23.91 26.18 34.60
C SER A 395 24.66 24.85 34.86
N PRO A 396 25.85 24.61 34.28
CA PRO A 396 26.58 23.39 34.52
C PRO A 396 26.96 23.27 35.99
N GLN A 397 26.61 22.15 36.65
CA GLN A 397 26.71 21.96 38.10
C GLN A 397 27.63 20.82 38.50
N HIS A 398 27.91 19.91 37.62
CA HIS A 398 28.72 18.71 37.90
C HIS A 398 29.59 18.24 36.72
N VAL A 399 30.58 17.47 37.06
CA VAL A 399 31.43 16.71 36.13
C VAL A 399 31.37 15.25 36.56
N SER A 400 31.28 14.34 35.63
CA SER A 400 31.30 12.90 35.88
C SER A 400 32.23 12.14 34.94
N LEU A 401 32.73 11.02 35.42
CA LEU A 401 33.54 10.05 34.68
C LEU A 401 32.92 8.67 34.77
N GLY A 402 32.87 7.98 33.66
CA GLY A 402 32.44 6.59 33.63
C GLY A 402 30.94 6.37 33.55
N GLN A 403 30.13 7.40 33.60
CA GLN A 403 28.67 7.27 33.49
C GLN A 403 28.02 8.46 32.81
N TYR A 404 26.77 8.24 32.36
CA TYR A 404 25.88 9.25 31.83
C TYR A 404 24.87 9.75 32.88
N SER A 405 24.80 11.03 33.13
CA SER A 405 24.00 11.59 34.23
C SER A 405 22.82 12.48 33.79
N GLN A 406 22.64 12.80 32.52
CA GLN A 406 21.60 13.73 32.01
C GLN A 406 21.48 15.06 32.77
N GLY A 407 22.57 15.57 33.29
CA GLY A 407 22.57 16.87 33.97
C GLY A 407 21.88 16.91 35.33
N SER A 408 21.25 15.83 35.80
CA SER A 408 20.51 15.83 37.08
C SER A 408 21.17 15.06 38.23
N GLY A 409 22.36 14.47 37.97
CA GLY A 409 23.05 13.60 38.91
C GLY A 409 22.32 12.25 39.13
N ARG A 410 21.31 11.92 38.31
CA ARG A 410 20.60 10.64 38.38
C ARG A 410 21.13 9.67 37.33
N ILE A 411 21.40 8.45 37.72
CA ILE A 411 21.77 7.36 36.83
C ILE A 411 20.57 6.98 35.97
N HIS A 412 20.67 7.08 34.66
CA HIS A 412 19.54 6.81 33.75
C HIS A 412 19.49 5.39 33.21
N SER A 413 20.59 4.68 33.12
CA SER A 413 20.58 3.25 32.76
C SER A 413 21.80 2.54 33.37
N ALA A 414 21.57 1.30 33.80
CA ALA A 414 22.65 0.43 34.30
C ALA A 414 23.66 0.01 33.21
N ASP A 415 23.34 0.28 31.95
CA ASP A 415 24.13 -0.20 30.80
C ASP A 415 24.99 0.88 30.14
N ALA A 416 24.91 2.15 30.58
CA ALA A 416 25.62 3.29 29.97
C ALA A 416 26.90 3.66 30.74
N HIS A 417 27.74 2.68 31.04
CA HIS A 417 29.00 2.87 31.74
C HIS A 417 30.22 2.60 30.84
N HIS A 418 31.30 3.34 31.08
CA HIS A 418 32.55 3.10 30.41
C HIS A 418 33.20 1.80 30.93
N LEU A 419 33.66 0.95 30.02
CA LEU A 419 34.42 -0.26 30.32
C LEU A 419 35.83 -0.12 29.73
N GLY A 420 36.72 0.41 30.52
CA GLY A 420 38.10 0.64 30.10
C GLY A 420 38.92 1.44 31.13
N GLU A 421 40.02 1.97 30.74
CA GLU A 421 40.87 2.77 31.59
C GLU A 421 41.04 4.20 31.02
N PHE A 422 40.99 5.23 31.90
CA PHE A 422 41.41 6.58 31.58
C PHE A 422 42.78 6.85 32.16
N ALA A 423 43.68 7.34 31.32
CA ALA A 423 45.02 7.77 31.74
C ALA A 423 45.02 9.28 32.04
N GLN A 424 44.49 10.08 31.12
CA GLN A 424 44.47 11.53 31.25
C GLN A 424 43.23 12.13 30.60
N ILE A 425 42.74 13.25 31.12
CA ILE A 425 41.71 14.12 30.55
C ILE A 425 42.16 15.56 30.70
N LEU A 426 42.21 16.30 29.55
CA LEU A 426 42.71 17.66 29.51
C LEU A 426 41.69 18.55 28.76
N ILE A 427 41.50 19.77 29.23
CA ILE A 427 40.63 20.78 28.57
C ILE A 427 41.48 22.04 28.36
N TYR A 428 41.48 22.54 27.11
CA TYR A 428 42.16 23.77 26.70
C TYR A 428 41.14 24.83 26.31
N ASP A 429 41.49 26.12 26.48
CA ASP A 429 40.65 27.27 26.14
C ASP A 429 40.74 27.67 24.64
N HIS A 430 41.50 26.95 23.85
CA HIS A 430 41.65 27.17 22.40
C HIS A 430 41.76 25.84 21.62
N PRO A 431 41.43 25.83 20.32
CA PRO A 431 41.71 24.69 19.45
C PRO A 431 43.24 24.47 19.37
N LEU A 432 43.69 23.26 19.66
CA LEU A 432 45.11 22.91 19.66
C LEU A 432 45.74 22.99 18.26
N THR A 433 46.90 23.59 18.19
CA THR A 433 47.74 23.63 16.99
C THR A 433 48.31 22.26 16.67
N LEU A 434 48.80 22.05 15.44
CA LEU A 434 49.42 20.79 15.04
C LEU A 434 50.66 20.44 15.88
N GLU A 435 51.40 21.43 16.36
CA GLU A 435 52.57 21.25 17.22
C GLU A 435 52.14 20.74 18.60
N GLU A 436 51.14 21.37 19.20
CA GLU A 436 50.56 20.95 20.49
C GLU A 436 49.94 19.56 20.42
N GLN A 437 49.22 19.24 19.32
CA GLN A 437 48.68 17.90 19.06
C GLN A 437 49.79 16.85 18.97
N SER A 438 50.88 17.13 18.27
CA SER A 438 52.02 16.22 18.15
C SER A 438 52.69 15.99 19.50
N HIS A 439 52.82 17.05 20.31
CA HIS A 439 53.36 16.96 21.67
C HIS A 439 52.47 16.11 22.60
N LEU A 440 51.17 16.25 22.52
CA LEU A 440 50.24 15.43 23.30
C LEU A 440 50.29 13.94 22.91
N HIS A 441 50.54 13.65 21.65
CA HIS A 441 50.74 12.27 21.24
C HIS A 441 52.04 11.65 21.79
N GLU A 442 53.08 12.44 21.97
CA GLU A 442 54.31 11.97 22.64
C GLU A 442 54.05 11.55 24.09
N LEU A 443 53.03 12.10 24.76
CA LEU A 443 52.59 11.69 26.11
C LEU A 443 52.14 10.23 26.14
N THR A 444 51.49 9.75 25.10
CA THR A 444 51.09 8.34 24.99
C THR A 444 52.26 7.40 24.68
N ALA A 445 53.29 7.91 23.95
CA ALA A 445 54.45 7.14 23.57
C ALA A 445 55.55 7.08 24.67
N ARG A 446 55.64 8.10 25.56
CA ARG A 446 56.67 8.23 26.60
C ARG A 446 56.09 8.78 27.93
N PRO A 447 55.36 7.97 28.65
CA PRO A 447 54.47 8.44 29.72
C PRO A 447 55.14 9.08 30.94
N ASN A 448 56.37 8.80 31.24
CA ASN A 448 56.99 9.21 32.53
C ASN A 448 57.81 10.50 32.48
N THR A 449 57.93 11.19 31.34
CA THR A 449 58.83 12.35 31.21
C THR A 449 58.22 13.55 30.48
N ALA A 450 57.13 13.44 29.80
CA ALA A 450 56.50 14.51 29.05
C ALA A 450 55.35 15.14 29.84
N GLN A 451 55.30 16.46 29.90
CA GLN A 451 54.21 17.23 30.43
C GLN A 451 53.38 17.76 29.26
N PRO A 452 52.03 17.87 29.38
CA PRO A 452 51.19 18.41 28.32
C PRO A 452 51.53 19.88 28.08
N PRO A 453 51.23 20.43 26.86
CA PRO A 453 51.35 21.87 26.61
C PRO A 453 50.65 22.65 27.70
N GLN A 454 51.36 23.64 28.31
CA GLN A 454 50.77 24.38 29.44
C GLN A 454 50.00 25.64 29.00
N SER A 455 50.18 26.09 27.76
CA SER A 455 49.45 27.23 27.22
C SER A 455 47.95 26.90 27.11
N GLY A 456 47.08 27.71 27.74
CA GLY A 456 45.64 27.57 27.69
C GLY A 456 45.06 26.33 28.39
N LEU A 457 45.83 25.54 29.11
CA LEU A 457 45.36 24.39 29.84
C LEU A 457 44.51 24.83 31.05
N GLN A 458 43.25 24.40 31.07
CA GLN A 458 42.26 24.83 32.06
C GLN A 458 41.86 23.69 33.01
N PHE A 459 42.03 22.46 32.65
CA PHE A 459 41.67 21.26 33.43
C PHE A 459 42.58 20.11 33.08
N TRP A 460 43.10 19.37 34.09
CA TRP A 460 43.96 18.20 33.85
C TRP A 460 43.78 17.15 34.94
N LEU A 461 43.06 16.06 34.62
CA LEU A 461 43.08 14.81 35.38
C LEU A 461 44.20 13.92 34.90
N ASP A 462 45.08 13.47 35.79
CA ASP A 462 46.23 12.63 35.52
C ASP A 462 46.23 11.40 36.45
N ALA A 463 46.07 10.19 35.89
CA ALA A 463 46.06 8.97 36.68
C ALA A 463 47.41 8.67 37.33
N SER A 464 48.49 9.33 36.96
CA SER A 464 49.80 9.25 37.65
C SER A 464 49.86 10.06 38.94
N ASP A 465 48.84 10.91 39.22
CA ASP A 465 48.80 11.78 40.38
C ASP A 465 47.30 12.07 40.72
N LEU A 466 46.69 11.16 41.49
CA LEU A 466 45.23 11.20 41.74
C LEU A 466 44.79 12.32 42.70
N ASP A 467 45.66 12.84 43.55
CA ASP A 467 45.36 13.88 44.56
C ASP A 467 45.93 15.26 44.16
N ALA A 468 46.50 15.38 42.98
CA ALA A 468 47.15 16.59 42.46
C ALA A 468 48.31 17.06 43.33
N ASP A 469 48.98 16.17 44.10
CA ASP A 469 50.17 16.44 44.89
C ASP A 469 51.30 15.48 44.46
N PRO A 470 52.24 15.92 43.65
CA PRO A 470 53.32 15.06 43.14
C PRO A 470 54.28 14.55 44.24
N SER A 471 54.14 15.04 45.50
CA SER A 471 54.88 14.54 46.60
C SER A 471 54.27 13.32 47.28
N THR A 472 52.97 13.03 46.98
CA THR A 472 52.23 11.89 47.52
C THR A 472 52.23 10.77 46.49
N PRO A 473 52.80 9.57 46.79
CA PRO A 473 52.76 8.46 45.88
C PRO A 473 51.33 7.89 45.73
N ASN A 474 50.95 7.62 44.47
CA ASN A 474 49.70 6.91 44.20
C ASN A 474 49.58 5.58 44.91
N PRO A 475 48.37 5.13 45.22
CA PRO A 475 48.12 3.77 45.81
C PRO A 475 48.62 2.67 44.85
N ALA A 476 48.76 1.46 45.34
CA ALA A 476 49.18 0.32 44.53
C ALA A 476 48.09 -0.05 43.49
N PRO A 477 48.45 -0.56 42.30
CA PRO A 477 47.51 -1.06 41.31
C PRO A 477 46.58 -2.10 41.97
N GLY A 478 45.27 -2.02 41.61
CA GLY A 478 44.17 -2.80 42.20
C GLY A 478 43.45 -2.10 43.37
N THR A 479 43.98 -0.98 43.87
CA THR A 479 43.35 -0.19 44.92
C THR A 479 42.10 0.57 44.34
N ALA A 480 41.02 0.62 45.14
CA ALA A 480 39.86 1.41 44.81
C ALA A 480 40.16 2.93 44.80
N VAL A 481 39.71 3.63 43.78
CA VAL A 481 39.90 5.07 43.64
C VAL A 481 38.65 5.78 44.13
N ALA A 482 38.71 6.30 45.34
CA ALA A 482 37.57 7.02 45.97
C ALA A 482 37.42 8.45 45.45
N ALA A 483 38.53 9.06 44.98
CA ALA A 483 38.56 10.42 44.46
C ALA A 483 39.67 10.61 43.43
N TRP A 484 39.50 11.56 42.53
CA TRP A 484 40.49 12.00 41.53
C TRP A 484 40.41 13.50 41.43
N THR A 485 41.54 14.19 41.64
CA THR A 485 41.60 15.68 41.68
C THR A 485 42.27 16.25 40.43
N ASP A 486 41.67 17.23 39.85
CA ASP A 486 42.26 18.02 38.76
C ASP A 486 43.43 18.87 39.23
N ARG A 487 44.54 18.83 38.48
CA ARG A 487 45.81 19.50 38.80
C ARG A 487 45.82 21.01 38.55
N ILE A 488 44.84 21.55 37.82
CA ILE A 488 44.80 22.97 37.42
C ILE A 488 43.78 23.75 38.27
N ALA A 489 42.48 23.32 38.25
CA ALA A 489 41.41 24.03 38.96
C ALA A 489 41.12 23.46 40.34
N GLY A 490 41.74 22.32 40.72
CA GLY A 490 41.56 21.69 42.05
C GLY A 490 40.15 21.04 42.21
N ILE A 491 39.49 20.73 41.11
CA ILE A 491 38.19 20.06 41.12
C ILE A 491 38.39 18.59 41.47
N THR A 492 37.68 18.14 42.53
CA THR A 492 37.76 16.72 42.92
C THR A 492 36.46 16.02 42.48
N ILE A 493 36.59 14.92 41.73
CA ILE A 493 35.53 13.99 41.42
C ILE A 493 35.66 12.77 42.33
N SER A 494 34.56 12.28 42.90
CA SER A 494 34.59 11.22 43.94
C SER A 494 33.39 10.27 43.86
N GLN A 495 33.56 9.10 44.51
CA GLN A 495 32.50 8.14 44.76
C GLN A 495 32.57 7.67 46.20
N THR A 496 31.52 7.88 46.94
CA THR A 496 31.45 7.54 48.37
C THR A 496 31.07 6.08 48.62
N ASP A 497 30.41 5.42 47.66
CA ASP A 497 30.07 4.01 47.76
C ASP A 497 31.26 3.15 47.34
N PRO A 498 31.86 2.40 48.25
CA PRO A 498 33.04 1.56 47.95
C PRO A 498 32.80 0.49 46.87
N GLN A 499 31.54 0.09 46.62
CA GLN A 499 31.20 -0.90 45.60
C GLN A 499 31.15 -0.32 44.20
N LEU A 500 31.04 1.01 44.08
CA LEU A 500 30.97 1.73 42.83
C LEU A 500 32.23 2.58 42.58
N GLN A 501 33.32 2.34 43.31
CA GLN A 501 34.59 3.02 43.10
C GLN A 501 35.43 2.30 42.02
N PRO A 502 35.90 3.01 41.01
CA PRO A 502 36.85 2.47 40.01
C PRO A 502 38.19 2.06 40.69
N SER A 503 38.98 1.32 39.99
CA SER A 503 40.28 0.87 40.52
C SER A 503 41.49 1.44 39.77
N LEU A 504 42.59 1.70 40.47
CA LEU A 504 43.83 2.03 39.81
C LEU A 504 44.40 0.79 39.10
N SER A 505 44.87 0.93 37.87
CA SER A 505 45.46 -0.14 37.07
C SER A 505 46.76 0.31 36.39
N VAL A 506 47.46 -0.63 35.78
CA VAL A 506 48.48 -0.33 34.77
C VAL A 506 47.93 -0.75 33.43
N ILE A 507 47.95 0.21 32.48
CA ILE A 507 47.40 -0.02 31.15
C ILE A 507 48.25 -1.06 30.40
N ALA A 508 47.57 -2.09 29.89
CA ALA A 508 48.22 -3.24 29.25
C ALA A 508 49.14 -2.78 28.06
N GLY A 509 50.37 -3.26 28.05
CA GLY A 509 51.38 -2.91 27.04
C GLY A 509 52.07 -1.55 27.22
N THR A 510 51.77 -0.84 28.30
CA THR A 510 52.39 0.44 28.66
C THR A 510 52.90 0.42 30.10
N ALA A 511 53.59 1.43 30.53
CA ALA A 511 53.96 1.66 31.94
C ALA A 511 53.04 2.73 32.61
N LEU A 512 52.01 3.17 31.91
CA LEU A 512 51.09 4.22 32.36
C LEU A 512 50.11 3.70 33.39
N PRO A 513 49.90 4.39 34.50
CA PRO A 513 48.73 4.20 35.33
C PRO A 513 47.46 4.63 34.62
N GLY A 514 46.38 3.96 34.91
CA GLY A 514 45.03 4.28 34.40
C GLY A 514 43.98 3.98 35.48
N VAL A 515 42.96 4.78 35.56
CA VAL A 515 41.77 4.51 36.40
C VAL A 515 40.82 3.64 35.60
N ARG A 516 40.63 2.40 36.06
CA ARG A 516 39.80 1.38 35.40
C ARG A 516 38.38 1.46 35.90
N PHE A 517 37.46 1.58 34.92
CA PHE A 517 36.02 1.54 35.12
C PHE A 517 35.46 0.20 34.62
N ALA A 518 34.58 -0.41 35.43
CA ALA A 518 33.93 -1.68 35.12
C ALA A 518 32.43 -1.66 35.50
N GLY A 519 31.75 -0.56 35.19
CA GLY A 519 30.43 -0.22 35.68
C GLY A 519 30.45 0.77 36.86
N ASP A 520 31.62 1.27 37.21
CA ASP A 520 31.91 2.24 38.27
C ASP A 520 31.91 3.67 37.77
N PHE A 521 31.90 4.65 38.66
CA PHE A 521 31.93 6.05 38.28
C PHE A 521 32.46 6.98 39.36
N LEU A 522 32.85 8.21 38.95
CA LEU A 522 33.20 9.32 39.83
C LEU A 522 32.40 10.57 39.44
N VAL A 523 31.92 11.34 40.43
CA VAL A 523 31.16 12.59 40.21
C VAL A 523 31.70 13.68 41.10
N GLY A 524 31.82 14.90 40.57
CA GLY A 524 32.22 16.08 41.33
C GLY A 524 31.36 17.28 41.04
N ALA A 525 31.24 18.20 41.98
CA ALA A 525 30.56 19.48 41.80
C ALA A 525 31.51 20.48 41.12
N LEU A 526 30.95 21.25 40.19
CA LEU A 526 31.66 22.35 39.53
C LEU A 526 31.43 23.66 40.29
N PRO A 527 32.49 24.37 40.67
CA PRO A 527 32.38 25.74 41.20
C PRO A 527 31.79 26.68 40.15
N GLU A 528 30.94 27.64 40.59
CA GLU A 528 30.23 28.61 39.71
C GLU A 528 31.17 29.41 38.74
N ARG A 529 32.46 29.47 38.99
CA ARG A 529 33.41 30.24 38.21
C ARG A 529 34.52 29.38 37.60
N THR A 530 34.23 28.19 37.22
CA THR A 530 35.22 27.32 36.52
C THR A 530 35.57 27.91 35.16
N SER A 531 36.85 28.14 34.90
CA SER A 531 37.33 28.96 33.76
C SER A 531 36.93 28.38 32.39
N PHE A 532 36.93 27.05 32.21
CA PHE A 532 36.61 26.44 30.93
C PHE A 532 35.12 26.50 30.58
N LEU A 533 34.23 26.73 31.57
CA LEU A 533 32.78 26.85 31.34
C LEU A 533 32.39 28.14 30.59
N THR A 534 33.26 29.10 30.46
CA THR A 534 33.01 30.38 29.79
C THR A 534 33.56 30.41 28.34
N GLN A 535 34.13 29.34 27.90
CA GLN A 535 34.79 29.29 26.57
C GLN A 535 33.80 28.86 25.48
N ASN A 536 33.83 29.56 24.33
CA ASN A 536 33.08 29.23 23.12
C ASN A 536 33.85 28.33 22.14
N SER A 537 35.11 28.13 22.41
CA SER A 537 35.99 27.28 21.61
C SER A 537 37.06 26.64 22.51
N GLY A 538 37.67 25.55 22.08
CA GLY A 538 38.68 24.89 22.87
C GLY A 538 38.96 23.46 22.35
N SER A 539 39.69 22.72 23.17
CA SER A 539 40.06 21.34 22.90
C SER A 539 39.81 20.48 24.13
N LEU A 540 39.21 19.33 23.93
CA LEU A 540 39.09 18.26 24.91
C LEU A 540 39.96 17.10 24.45
N VAL A 541 40.90 16.70 25.29
CA VAL A 541 41.81 15.58 25.03
C VAL A 541 41.50 14.45 26.00
N VAL A 542 41.34 13.25 25.50
CA VAL A 542 41.10 12.06 26.31
C VAL A 542 42.10 10.99 25.93
N VAL A 543 42.86 10.49 26.91
CA VAL A 543 43.81 9.38 26.75
C VAL A 543 43.23 8.17 27.48
N PHE A 544 42.80 7.13 26.73
CA PHE A 544 41.99 6.05 27.26
C PHE A 544 42.16 4.72 26.52
N THR A 545 41.67 3.63 27.13
CA THR A 545 41.43 2.35 26.46
C THR A 545 39.93 2.05 26.54
N ALA A 546 39.40 1.38 25.52
CA ALA A 546 38.03 0.87 25.54
C ALA A 546 37.98 -0.59 25.10
N ARG A 547 37.13 -1.41 25.75
CA ARG A 547 37.00 -2.85 25.51
C ARG A 547 35.58 -3.33 25.32
N HIS A 548 34.62 -2.44 25.15
CA HIS A 548 33.24 -2.80 25.09
C HIS A 548 32.61 -2.55 23.72
N THR A 549 31.51 -3.23 23.48
CA THR A 549 30.71 -3.12 22.26
C THR A 549 29.38 -2.38 22.49
N HIS A 550 29.22 -1.71 23.64
CA HIS A 550 28.05 -0.92 23.98
C HIS A 550 28.39 0.56 24.05
N GLU A 551 27.39 1.43 23.93
CA GLU A 551 27.55 2.85 24.14
C GLU A 551 28.07 3.09 25.56
N GLY A 552 29.20 3.78 25.66
CA GLY A 552 29.85 4.08 26.93
C GLY A 552 30.21 5.55 27.00
N TYR A 553 29.71 6.23 28.02
CA TYR A 553 30.01 7.65 28.27
C TYR A 553 31.29 7.77 29.10
N GLY A 554 32.20 8.62 28.62
CA GLY A 554 33.51 8.81 29.26
C GLY A 554 33.46 9.98 30.24
N PHE A 555 33.65 11.20 29.71
CA PHE A 555 33.72 12.45 30.46
C PHE A 555 32.50 13.31 30.16
N GLU A 556 31.82 13.84 31.17
CA GLU A 556 30.63 14.67 31.01
C GLU A 556 30.70 15.91 31.89
N VAL A 557 30.27 17.04 31.35
CA VAL A 557 29.98 18.27 32.09
C VAL A 557 28.53 18.62 31.85
N GLY A 558 27.73 18.77 32.91
CA GLY A 558 26.30 19.02 32.75
C GLY A 558 25.61 19.67 33.94
N GLY A 559 24.36 20.05 33.78
CA GLY A 559 23.45 20.63 34.77
C GLY A 559 22.12 20.95 34.14
N ASP A 560 21.06 21.06 34.94
CA ASP A 560 19.72 21.54 34.61
C ASP A 560 19.19 21.10 33.20
N GLY A 561 19.36 19.85 32.85
CA GLY A 561 18.87 19.27 31.64
C GLY A 561 19.72 19.50 30.37
N SER A 562 20.92 20.07 30.49
CA SER A 562 21.88 20.23 29.40
C SER A 562 23.23 19.63 29.75
N PHE A 563 23.91 19.02 28.78
CA PHE A 563 25.25 18.43 28.98
C PHE A 563 26.08 18.41 27.69
N LEU A 564 27.40 18.33 27.87
CA LEU A 564 28.38 18.00 26.85
C LEU A 564 29.18 16.80 27.34
N SER A 565 29.24 15.73 26.55
CA SER A 565 29.92 14.50 26.95
C SER A 565 30.70 13.86 25.81
N THR A 566 31.77 13.15 26.18
CA THR A 566 32.43 12.20 25.26
C THR A 566 31.79 10.85 25.38
N PHE A 567 31.71 10.11 24.29
CA PHE A 567 31.15 8.77 24.27
C PHE A 567 31.89 7.86 23.30
N ILE A 568 31.82 6.57 23.57
CA ILE A 568 32.23 5.53 22.63
C ILE A 568 30.96 5.07 21.90
N ASN A 569 30.90 5.29 20.60
CA ASN A 569 29.78 4.85 19.79
C ASN A 569 30.02 3.42 19.29
N PRO A 570 29.27 2.44 19.76
CA PRO A 570 29.38 1.07 19.29
C PRO A 570 28.75 0.97 17.90
N THR A 571 29.58 0.84 16.89
CA THR A 571 29.15 0.73 15.50
C THR A 571 28.32 -0.53 15.19
N ALA A 572 28.07 -1.41 16.15
CA ALA A 572 27.47 -2.70 15.85
C ALA A 572 26.41 -3.23 16.81
N ALA A 573 26.09 -2.57 17.91
CA ALA A 573 25.23 -3.17 18.94
C ALA A 573 23.80 -2.58 19.03
N GLY A 574 23.51 -1.41 18.49
CA GLY A 574 22.19 -0.80 18.47
C GLY A 574 21.39 -1.16 17.21
N ARG A 575 20.14 -1.62 17.32
CA ARG A 575 19.27 -2.00 16.20
C ARG A 575 18.98 -0.87 15.21
N GLU A 576 19.05 0.38 15.63
CA GLU A 576 18.73 1.55 14.82
C GLU A 576 19.93 2.12 14.07
N ASP A 577 21.15 1.94 14.55
CA ASP A 577 22.34 2.51 13.94
C ASP A 577 22.95 1.68 12.80
N PHE A 578 22.65 0.39 12.72
CA PHE A 578 23.25 -0.49 11.73
C PHE A 578 22.82 -0.17 10.29
N ASP A 579 21.57 0.24 10.10
CA ASP A 579 21.05 0.66 8.78
C ASP A 579 21.66 2.02 8.35
N ALA A 580 21.91 2.91 9.29
CA ALA A 580 22.61 4.17 9.06
C ALA A 580 24.08 3.95 8.70
N LEU A 581 24.73 2.98 9.35
CA LEU A 581 26.11 2.57 9.04
C LEU A 581 26.24 1.98 7.65
N LEU A 582 25.23 1.19 7.23
CA LEU A 582 25.14 0.63 5.90
C LEU A 582 25.19 1.70 4.80
N GLY A 583 24.47 2.81 4.98
CA GLY A 583 24.48 3.94 4.05
C GLY A 583 25.84 4.61 3.91
N GLN A 584 26.71 4.48 4.91
CA GLN A 584 27.98 5.20 5.03
C GLN A 584 29.21 4.34 4.76
N THR A 585 29.10 3.01 4.76
CA THR A 585 30.24 2.11 4.50
C THR A 585 30.58 2.11 3.00
N PRO A 586 31.87 2.19 2.58
CA PRO A 586 32.23 2.13 1.17
C PRO A 586 31.74 0.84 0.48
N LEU A 587 31.27 0.95 -0.76
CA LEU A 587 30.82 -0.21 -1.56
C LEU A 587 31.93 -1.24 -1.82
N SER A 588 33.17 -0.85 -1.67
CA SER A 588 34.34 -1.74 -1.73
C SER A 588 34.45 -2.67 -0.53
N VAL A 589 33.81 -2.33 0.59
CA VAL A 589 33.84 -3.12 1.83
C VAL A 589 32.60 -4.00 1.93
N ILE A 590 31.42 -3.41 1.67
CA ILE A 590 30.13 -4.10 1.62
C ILE A 590 29.44 -3.69 0.33
N SER A 591 29.30 -4.63 -0.58
CA SER A 591 28.70 -4.40 -1.89
C SER A 591 27.21 -4.01 -1.77
N GLN A 592 26.67 -3.36 -2.79
CA GLN A 592 25.25 -3.03 -2.86
C GLN A 592 24.38 -4.29 -2.76
N GLN A 593 24.79 -5.37 -3.39
CA GLN A 593 24.08 -6.66 -3.35
C GLN A 593 23.99 -7.23 -1.92
N GLU A 594 25.07 -7.12 -1.12
CA GLU A 594 25.04 -7.56 0.29
C GLU A 594 24.10 -6.68 1.13
N ARG A 595 24.08 -5.37 0.89
CA ARG A 595 23.18 -4.43 1.57
C ARG A 595 21.72 -4.71 1.24
N ASP A 596 21.41 -4.95 -0.03
CA ASP A 596 20.07 -5.27 -0.49
C ASP A 596 19.59 -6.59 0.14
N HIS A 597 20.48 -7.57 0.21
CA HIS A 597 20.19 -8.85 0.87
C HIS A 597 19.92 -8.67 2.38
N PHE A 598 20.73 -7.91 3.09
CA PHE A 598 20.53 -7.59 4.51
C PHE A 598 19.20 -6.85 4.73
N SER A 599 18.90 -5.87 3.88
CA SER A 599 17.67 -5.11 3.95
C SER A 599 16.43 -5.99 3.73
N GLN A 600 16.50 -6.94 2.77
CA GLN A 600 15.45 -7.92 2.53
C GLN A 600 15.21 -8.83 3.73
N LEU A 601 16.27 -9.34 4.37
CA LEU A 601 16.14 -10.18 5.58
C LEU A 601 15.56 -9.39 6.75
N SER A 602 16.00 -8.15 6.93
CA SER A 602 15.50 -7.25 7.98
C SER A 602 14.02 -6.91 7.78
N ALA A 603 13.60 -6.69 6.52
CA ALA A 603 12.21 -6.46 6.17
C ALA A 603 11.33 -7.68 6.51
N ARG A 604 11.73 -8.90 6.15
CA ARG A 604 10.99 -10.13 6.47
C ARG A 604 10.68 -10.24 7.96
N ARG A 605 11.66 -9.92 8.80
CA ARG A 605 11.47 -9.95 10.26
C ARG A 605 10.55 -8.84 10.75
N ARG A 606 10.75 -7.61 10.26
CA ARG A 606 9.97 -6.44 10.66
C ARG A 606 8.50 -6.59 10.32
N PHE A 607 8.17 -7.14 9.16
CA PHE A 607 6.80 -7.28 8.67
C PHE A 607 6.09 -8.56 9.12
N LEU A 608 6.81 -9.51 9.76
CA LEU A 608 6.22 -10.76 10.24
C LEU A 608 4.97 -10.56 11.11
N PRO A 609 4.93 -9.66 12.12
CA PRO A 609 3.73 -9.46 12.93
C PRO A 609 2.52 -9.02 12.12
N GLN A 610 2.72 -8.16 11.12
CA GLN A 610 1.65 -7.70 10.22
C GLN A 610 1.11 -8.83 9.34
N HIS A 611 1.99 -9.66 8.77
CA HIS A 611 1.57 -10.82 7.98
C HIS A 611 0.85 -11.87 8.83
N LEU A 612 1.28 -12.10 10.07
CA LEU A 612 0.60 -13.00 11.00
C LEU A 612 -0.76 -12.47 11.43
N ASN A 613 -0.89 -11.15 11.60
CA ASN A 613 -2.17 -10.51 11.90
C ASN A 613 -3.16 -10.72 10.73
N ARG A 614 -2.72 -10.56 9.47
CA ARG A 614 -3.55 -10.81 8.30
C ARG A 614 -4.07 -12.25 8.19
N LEU A 615 -3.37 -13.23 8.80
CA LEU A 615 -3.77 -14.64 8.85
C LEU A 615 -4.67 -14.98 10.05
N GLN A 616 -5.18 -14.01 10.78
CA GLN A 616 -6.18 -14.26 11.81
C GLN A 616 -7.55 -14.52 11.16
N PRO A 617 -8.40 -15.36 11.76
CA PRO A 617 -9.75 -15.65 11.28
C PRO A 617 -10.71 -14.50 11.59
N LEU A 618 -10.42 -13.34 11.02
CA LEU A 618 -11.16 -12.09 11.21
C LEU A 618 -11.61 -11.53 9.85
N ALA A 619 -12.70 -10.77 9.85
CA ALA A 619 -13.17 -10.04 8.68
C ALA A 619 -13.33 -8.55 9.00
N MET A 620 -12.95 -7.70 8.07
CA MET A 620 -13.25 -6.28 8.11
C MET A 620 -14.73 -6.07 7.79
N SER A 621 -15.59 -6.11 8.78
CA SER A 621 -17.04 -6.08 8.61
C SER A 621 -17.68 -4.99 9.45
N LEU A 622 -18.99 -4.88 9.39
CA LEU A 622 -19.80 -3.97 10.17
C LEU A 622 -20.56 -4.74 11.25
N ARG A 623 -20.89 -4.04 12.31
CA ARG A 623 -21.68 -4.57 13.42
C ARG A 623 -23.02 -3.82 13.49
N HIS A 624 -24.08 -4.48 13.90
CA HIS A 624 -25.25 -3.77 14.40
C HIS A 624 -24.89 -2.95 15.64
N SER A 625 -25.17 -1.66 15.60
CA SER A 625 -25.13 -0.81 16.79
C SER A 625 -26.43 -1.00 17.56
N TYR A 626 -26.31 -1.51 18.78
CA TYR A 626 -27.28 -1.17 19.81
C TYR A 626 -26.86 0.24 20.27
N GLY A 627 -27.77 1.22 20.30
CA GLY A 627 -27.48 2.57 20.78
C GLY A 627 -26.70 2.61 22.11
N PRO A 628 -26.29 3.79 22.64
CA PRO A 628 -25.37 3.91 23.74
C PRO A 628 -25.73 2.92 24.86
N PRO A 629 -24.76 2.35 25.56
CA PRO A 629 -24.76 1.00 26.03
C PRO A 629 -26.12 0.66 26.60
N TYR A 630 -26.90 -0.13 25.83
CA TYR A 630 -28.15 -0.76 26.25
C TYR A 630 -29.49 -0.05 26.04
N GLU A 631 -29.62 1.01 25.18
CA GLU A 631 -30.95 1.42 24.76
C GLU A 631 -31.44 0.62 23.55
N PRO A 632 -32.52 -0.17 23.70
CA PRO A 632 -33.11 -0.87 22.57
C PRO A 632 -33.89 0.13 21.70
N GLY A 633 -33.31 0.56 20.58
CA GLY A 633 -34.04 1.44 19.66
C GLY A 633 -33.31 1.64 18.32
N VAL A 634 -34.08 1.82 17.26
CA VAL A 634 -33.57 2.26 15.98
C VAL A 634 -33.26 3.75 16.08
N PRO A 635 -32.02 4.20 15.77
CA PRO A 635 -31.69 5.63 15.73
C PRO A 635 -32.63 6.36 14.79
N VAL A 636 -33.18 7.51 15.25
CA VAL A 636 -34.02 8.37 14.44
C VAL A 636 -33.21 9.00 13.33
N THR A 637 -33.62 8.77 12.09
CA THR A 637 -33.00 9.41 10.92
C THR A 637 -33.73 10.72 10.61
N ARG A 638 -32.99 11.77 10.35
CA ARG A 638 -33.50 13.09 9.98
C ARG A 638 -32.86 13.55 8.68
N VAL A 639 -33.61 14.28 7.89
CA VAL A 639 -33.06 15.09 6.82
C VAL A 639 -32.05 16.04 7.42
N ARG A 640 -30.88 16.18 6.81
CA ARG A 640 -29.86 17.17 7.21
C ARG A 640 -29.93 18.34 6.24
N ILE A 641 -30.35 19.50 6.75
CA ILE A 641 -30.51 20.71 5.93
C ILE A 641 -29.14 21.10 5.36
N ARG A 642 -29.01 21.18 4.05
CA ARG A 642 -27.75 21.41 3.32
C ARG A 642 -26.70 20.32 3.53
N GLY A 643 -27.10 19.13 3.98
CA GLY A 643 -26.17 18.02 4.24
C GLY A 643 -25.36 18.18 5.54
N GLU A 644 -25.59 19.21 6.34
CA GLU A 644 -24.85 19.51 7.57
C GLU A 644 -25.33 18.62 8.73
N TYR A 645 -24.42 17.88 9.34
CA TYR A 645 -24.74 16.86 10.36
C TYR A 645 -25.40 17.45 11.61
N ASP A 646 -25.10 18.70 11.97
CA ASP A 646 -25.59 19.44 13.13
C ASP A 646 -26.86 20.28 12.85
N ASN A 647 -27.39 20.23 11.60
CA ASN A 647 -28.57 20.96 11.19
C ASN A 647 -29.75 20.00 10.85
N PRO A 648 -30.42 19.42 11.89
CA PRO A 648 -31.45 18.41 11.67
C PRO A 648 -32.80 19.03 11.26
N GLY A 649 -33.36 18.53 10.16
CA GLY A 649 -34.70 18.81 9.68
C GLY A 649 -35.74 17.77 10.13
N GLU A 650 -36.67 17.45 9.24
CA GLU A 650 -37.76 16.49 9.48
C GLU A 650 -37.25 15.07 9.75
N ILE A 651 -38.07 14.29 10.48
CA ILE A 651 -37.82 12.85 10.69
C ILE A 651 -38.24 12.10 9.44
N VAL A 652 -37.45 11.14 9.03
CA VAL A 652 -37.79 10.24 7.95
C VAL A 652 -37.64 8.77 8.38
N GLU A 653 -38.50 7.94 7.82
CA GLU A 653 -38.43 6.47 7.94
C GLU A 653 -37.71 5.88 6.73
N ALA A 654 -37.20 4.65 6.89
CA ALA A 654 -36.59 3.94 5.78
C ALA A 654 -37.56 3.80 4.61
N GLY A 655 -37.09 4.08 3.40
CA GLY A 655 -37.92 4.03 2.20
C GLY A 655 -37.08 4.00 0.94
N PHE A 656 -37.71 3.52 -0.14
CA PHE A 656 -37.05 3.44 -1.46
C PHE A 656 -37.21 4.76 -2.22
N PRO A 657 -36.38 5.05 -3.22
CA PRO A 657 -36.50 6.27 -4.00
C PRO A 657 -37.88 6.39 -4.68
N SER A 658 -38.52 7.54 -4.49
CA SER A 658 -39.89 7.80 -5.00
C SER A 658 -39.94 7.77 -6.53
N VAL A 659 -38.86 8.18 -7.21
CA VAL A 659 -38.75 8.10 -8.68
C VAL A 659 -38.88 6.68 -9.22
N ILE A 660 -38.48 5.67 -8.45
CA ILE A 660 -38.63 4.25 -8.83
C ILE A 660 -39.97 3.70 -8.41
N THR A 661 -40.42 3.98 -7.18
CA THR A 661 -41.62 3.39 -6.63
C THR A 661 -42.91 4.08 -7.08
N GLY A 662 -42.80 5.33 -7.53
CA GLY A 662 -43.93 6.17 -7.86
C GLY A 662 -44.71 6.70 -6.65
N HIS A 663 -44.21 6.48 -5.43
CA HIS A 663 -44.87 6.92 -4.19
C HIS A 663 -43.85 7.15 -3.06
N ASP A 664 -44.21 7.96 -2.09
CA ASP A 664 -43.43 8.34 -0.91
C ASP A 664 -43.89 7.58 0.35
N GLN A 665 -44.07 6.27 0.27
CA GLN A 665 -44.42 5.44 1.41
C GLN A 665 -43.18 4.85 2.08
N PRO A 666 -43.16 4.68 3.42
CA PRO A 666 -42.15 3.94 4.12
C PRO A 666 -42.01 2.51 3.60
N ALA A 667 -40.78 1.97 3.63
CA ALA A 667 -40.55 0.58 3.30
C ALA A 667 -41.20 -0.35 4.32
N GLU A 668 -41.86 -1.42 3.83
CA GLU A 668 -42.34 -2.49 4.70
C GLU A 668 -41.13 -3.30 5.22
N ILE A 669 -40.80 -3.10 6.49
CA ILE A 669 -39.75 -3.87 7.15
C ILE A 669 -40.38 -5.00 7.91
N ARG A 670 -40.19 -6.24 7.44
CA ARG A 670 -40.64 -7.43 8.14
C ARG A 670 -39.73 -7.71 9.29
N LEU A 671 -40.08 -7.24 10.47
CA LEU A 671 -39.35 -7.51 11.70
C LEU A 671 -39.33 -9.01 12.03
N ASP A 672 -38.30 -9.47 12.71
CA ASP A 672 -38.24 -10.80 13.32
C ASP A 672 -39.54 -11.11 14.05
N PRO A 673 -40.23 -12.23 13.72
CA PRO A 673 -41.49 -12.62 14.35
C PRO A 673 -41.38 -12.76 15.87
N PHE A 674 -40.22 -12.95 16.41
CA PHE A 674 -39.98 -13.04 17.85
C PHE A 674 -39.71 -11.70 18.54
N LYS A 675 -39.65 -10.59 17.78
CA LYS A 675 -39.42 -9.22 18.28
C LYS A 675 -38.21 -9.08 19.18
N ARG A 676 -37.22 -9.97 19.06
CA ARG A 676 -36.03 -9.96 19.89
C ARG A 676 -35.09 -8.80 19.53
N TRP A 677 -35.13 -8.34 18.27
CA TRP A 677 -34.17 -7.38 17.72
C TRP A 677 -34.86 -6.36 16.80
N PRO A 678 -35.48 -5.28 17.34
CA PRO A 678 -36.19 -4.28 16.53
C PRO A 678 -35.31 -3.54 15.51
N THR A 679 -34.01 -3.71 15.62
CA THR A 679 -33.04 -3.04 14.75
C THR A 679 -32.67 -3.83 13.48
N ARG A 680 -33.03 -5.11 13.40
CA ARG A 680 -32.69 -6.04 12.32
C ARG A 680 -33.69 -6.00 11.17
N SER A 681 -33.36 -6.67 10.08
CA SER A 681 -34.13 -6.79 8.83
C SER A 681 -34.26 -5.50 8.00
N ARG A 682 -33.64 -4.40 8.41
CA ARG A 682 -33.67 -3.13 7.65
C ARG A 682 -32.81 -3.21 6.39
N ARG A 683 -31.57 -3.60 6.52
CA ARG A 683 -30.66 -3.77 5.37
C ARG A 683 -31.10 -4.89 4.46
N MET A 684 -31.70 -5.97 5.03
CA MET A 684 -32.26 -7.06 4.24
C MET A 684 -33.49 -6.61 3.44
N ALA A 685 -34.32 -5.71 3.96
CA ALA A 685 -35.43 -5.15 3.21
C ALA A 685 -34.92 -4.38 1.97
N LEU A 686 -33.88 -3.55 2.15
CA LEU A 686 -33.22 -2.84 1.05
C LEU A 686 -32.59 -3.82 0.06
N ALA A 687 -31.79 -4.78 0.55
CA ALA A 687 -31.08 -5.77 -0.27
C ALA A 687 -32.05 -6.60 -1.11
N SER A 688 -33.16 -7.04 -0.50
CA SER A 688 -34.23 -7.82 -1.18
C SER A 688 -34.95 -6.99 -2.23
N TRP A 689 -35.17 -5.69 -1.98
CA TRP A 689 -35.78 -4.80 -2.97
C TRP A 689 -34.85 -4.55 -4.15
N ILE A 690 -33.55 -4.28 -3.89
CA ILE A 690 -32.51 -4.14 -4.92
C ILE A 690 -32.41 -5.42 -5.75
N ALA A 691 -32.32 -6.58 -5.11
CA ALA A 691 -32.14 -7.88 -5.75
C ALA A 691 -33.43 -8.45 -6.37
N SER A 692 -34.54 -7.71 -6.31
CA SER A 692 -35.82 -8.14 -6.87
C SER A 692 -35.80 -8.08 -8.41
N PRO A 693 -36.25 -9.11 -9.13
CA PRO A 693 -36.42 -9.04 -10.57
C PRO A 693 -37.45 -7.98 -11.01
N LYS A 694 -38.24 -7.43 -10.07
CA LYS A 694 -39.17 -6.32 -10.30
C LYS A 694 -38.48 -4.95 -10.18
N ASN A 695 -37.23 -4.88 -9.66
CA ASN A 695 -36.49 -3.64 -9.64
C ASN A 695 -36.07 -3.30 -11.07
N PRO A 696 -36.43 -2.12 -11.61
CA PRO A 696 -36.19 -1.81 -13.00
C PRO A 696 -34.68 -1.58 -13.33
N LEU A 697 -33.87 -1.27 -12.35
CA LEU A 697 -32.49 -0.81 -12.55
C LEU A 697 -31.46 -1.93 -12.37
N THR A 698 -31.55 -2.73 -11.35
CA THR A 698 -30.45 -3.62 -10.92
C THR A 698 -29.98 -4.55 -12.04
N ALA A 699 -30.89 -5.23 -12.74
CA ALA A 699 -30.52 -6.12 -13.83
C ALA A 699 -29.99 -5.36 -15.05
N ARG A 700 -30.55 -4.19 -15.38
CA ARG A 700 -30.07 -3.31 -16.45
C ARG A 700 -28.65 -2.82 -16.16
N VAL A 701 -28.39 -2.40 -14.93
CA VAL A 701 -27.09 -1.84 -14.51
C VAL A 701 -25.98 -2.87 -14.64
N ILE A 702 -26.17 -4.10 -14.11
CA ILE A 702 -25.12 -5.13 -14.22
C ILE A 702 -24.98 -5.65 -15.65
N ALA A 703 -26.06 -5.82 -16.41
CA ALA A 703 -26.00 -6.21 -17.82
C ALA A 703 -25.23 -5.17 -18.65
N ASN A 704 -25.49 -3.88 -18.42
CA ASN A 704 -24.77 -2.79 -19.08
C ASN A 704 -23.28 -2.77 -18.70
N ARG A 705 -22.93 -3.07 -17.47
CA ARG A 705 -21.50 -3.15 -17.06
C ARG A 705 -20.80 -4.33 -17.71
N LEU A 706 -21.39 -5.51 -17.75
CA LEU A 706 -20.80 -6.66 -18.46
C LEU A 706 -20.60 -6.32 -19.94
N TRP A 707 -21.60 -5.69 -20.57
CA TRP A 707 -21.47 -5.19 -21.93
C TRP A 707 -20.32 -4.19 -22.08
N HIS A 708 -20.24 -3.20 -21.17
CA HIS A 708 -19.16 -2.20 -21.16
C HIS A 708 -17.78 -2.85 -21.06
N TRP A 709 -17.63 -3.83 -20.19
CA TRP A 709 -16.33 -4.48 -19.99
C TRP A 709 -15.91 -5.35 -21.17
N HIS A 710 -16.85 -5.93 -21.94
CA HIS A 710 -16.55 -6.67 -23.18
C HIS A 710 -16.26 -5.74 -24.37
N PHE A 711 -17.07 -4.70 -24.55
CA PHE A 711 -17.01 -3.86 -25.75
C PHE A 711 -16.31 -2.52 -25.54
N GLY A 712 -15.87 -2.19 -24.30
CA GLY A 712 -15.21 -0.91 -23.96
C GLY A 712 -16.17 0.27 -23.80
N ARG A 713 -17.46 0.13 -24.16
CA ARG A 713 -18.50 1.11 -23.96
C ARG A 713 -19.81 0.42 -23.61
N GLY A 714 -20.51 0.93 -22.60
CA GLY A 714 -21.84 0.45 -22.24
C GLY A 714 -22.91 0.87 -23.26
N ILE A 715 -23.98 0.12 -23.31
CA ILE A 715 -25.21 0.51 -24.02
C ILE A 715 -25.71 1.85 -23.46
N VAL A 716 -25.71 2.00 -22.13
CA VAL A 716 -25.70 3.30 -21.46
C VAL A 716 -24.27 3.68 -21.18
N ALA A 717 -23.82 4.83 -21.71
CA ALA A 717 -22.42 5.25 -21.68
C ALA A 717 -21.89 5.56 -20.27
N THR A 718 -22.78 5.80 -19.31
CA THR A 718 -22.53 6.12 -17.91
C THR A 718 -22.94 4.96 -17.00
N PRO A 719 -22.06 3.94 -16.74
CA PRO A 719 -22.49 2.69 -16.12
C PRO A 719 -22.93 2.78 -14.64
N SER A 720 -22.77 3.94 -14.00
CA SER A 720 -23.27 4.22 -12.63
C SER A 720 -24.18 5.44 -12.56
N ASP A 721 -24.64 5.92 -13.72
CA ASP A 721 -25.61 7.00 -13.82
C ASP A 721 -26.58 6.71 -14.99
N PHE A 722 -27.76 6.21 -14.64
CA PHE A 722 -28.84 5.90 -15.55
C PHE A 722 -29.89 7.02 -15.59
N GLY A 723 -29.65 8.10 -14.84
CA GLY A 723 -30.53 9.26 -14.78
C GLY A 723 -30.54 10.10 -16.07
N SER A 724 -31.12 11.27 -15.96
CA SER A 724 -31.37 12.19 -17.09
C SER A 724 -30.11 12.64 -17.84
N LEU A 725 -28.94 12.58 -17.20
CA LEU A 725 -27.64 12.92 -17.80
C LEU A 725 -26.99 11.78 -18.59
N SER A 726 -27.57 10.59 -18.59
CA SER A 726 -27.00 9.41 -19.26
C SER A 726 -27.02 9.49 -20.79
N ASN A 727 -27.73 10.45 -21.40
CA ASN A 727 -28.06 10.53 -22.83
C ASN A 727 -28.85 9.32 -23.37
N GLY A 728 -29.39 8.46 -22.46
CA GLY A 728 -30.13 7.27 -22.81
C GLY A 728 -29.28 6.12 -23.38
N PRO A 729 -29.88 4.97 -23.61
CA PRO A 729 -29.24 3.79 -24.18
C PRO A 729 -29.15 3.87 -25.72
N SER A 730 -28.04 3.38 -26.28
CA SER A 730 -27.91 3.23 -27.75
C SER A 730 -28.84 2.14 -28.31
N HIS A 731 -29.08 1.09 -27.50
CA HIS A 731 -29.91 -0.06 -27.86
C HIS A 731 -30.81 -0.43 -26.64
N GLU A 732 -31.87 0.30 -26.47
CA GLU A 732 -32.75 0.15 -25.28
C GLU A 732 -33.32 -1.26 -25.15
N GLU A 733 -33.97 -1.78 -26.22
CA GLU A 733 -34.56 -3.10 -26.22
C GLU A 733 -33.56 -4.23 -26.01
N LEU A 734 -32.32 -4.08 -26.52
CA LEU A 734 -31.24 -5.02 -26.26
C LEU A 734 -30.87 -5.04 -24.79
N LEU A 735 -30.76 -3.87 -24.14
CA LEU A 735 -30.43 -3.79 -22.71
C LEU A 735 -31.50 -4.43 -21.85
N ASP A 736 -32.75 -4.17 -22.16
CA ASP A 736 -33.89 -4.75 -21.46
C ASP A 736 -33.98 -6.27 -21.66
N TRP A 737 -33.70 -6.73 -22.89
CA TRP A 737 -33.62 -8.15 -23.19
C TRP A 737 -32.46 -8.83 -22.44
N LEU A 738 -31.28 -8.22 -22.36
CA LEU A 738 -30.15 -8.74 -21.57
C LEU A 738 -30.47 -8.80 -20.08
N ALA A 739 -31.13 -7.78 -19.52
CA ALA A 739 -31.59 -7.75 -18.14
C ALA A 739 -32.62 -8.88 -17.86
N MET A 740 -33.53 -9.12 -18.80
CA MET A 740 -34.45 -10.23 -18.74
C MET A 740 -33.74 -11.60 -18.81
N GLN A 741 -32.79 -11.77 -19.71
CA GLN A 741 -31.99 -12.99 -19.81
C GLN A 741 -31.24 -13.28 -18.49
N LEU A 742 -30.66 -12.28 -17.85
CA LEU A 742 -29.98 -12.43 -16.57
C LEU A 742 -30.93 -12.95 -15.49
N THR A 743 -32.11 -12.31 -15.33
CA THR A 743 -33.07 -12.70 -14.29
C THR A 743 -33.71 -14.08 -14.55
N GLN A 744 -33.98 -14.43 -15.80
CA GLN A 744 -34.54 -15.73 -16.21
C GLN A 744 -33.51 -16.87 -16.06
N ASN A 745 -32.19 -16.57 -16.18
CA ASN A 745 -31.13 -17.53 -15.97
C ASN A 745 -30.58 -17.48 -14.54
N ASN A 746 -31.43 -17.28 -13.55
CA ASN A 746 -31.08 -17.32 -12.13
C ASN A 746 -29.96 -16.36 -11.73
N TRP A 747 -29.92 -15.18 -12.33
CA TRP A 747 -28.91 -14.16 -12.07
C TRP A 747 -27.46 -14.62 -12.32
N SER A 748 -27.24 -15.62 -13.19
CA SER A 748 -25.94 -16.15 -13.56
C SER A 748 -25.19 -15.17 -14.44
N LEU A 749 -24.06 -14.65 -13.96
CA LEU A 749 -23.19 -13.78 -14.74
C LEU A 749 -22.47 -14.56 -15.85
N LYS A 750 -22.03 -15.80 -15.57
CA LYS A 750 -21.41 -16.65 -16.61
C LYS A 750 -22.37 -16.96 -17.76
N SER A 751 -23.66 -17.09 -17.48
CA SER A 751 -24.66 -17.25 -18.54
C SER A 751 -24.71 -16.04 -19.47
N LEU A 752 -24.66 -14.83 -18.90
CA LEU A 752 -24.66 -13.59 -19.70
C LEU A 752 -23.35 -13.40 -20.46
N HIS A 753 -22.21 -13.73 -19.86
CA HIS A 753 -20.91 -13.76 -20.56
C HIS A 753 -20.95 -14.70 -21.76
N ARG A 754 -21.43 -15.92 -21.56
CA ARG A 754 -21.58 -16.93 -22.62
C ARG A 754 -22.44 -16.40 -23.76
N LEU A 755 -23.53 -15.72 -23.43
CA LEU A 755 -24.41 -15.13 -24.42
C LEU A 755 -23.70 -14.05 -25.25
N ILE A 756 -22.97 -13.16 -24.60
CA ILE A 756 -22.24 -12.05 -25.25
C ILE A 756 -21.12 -12.57 -26.15
N VAL A 757 -20.24 -13.43 -25.65
CA VAL A 757 -19.05 -13.86 -26.40
C VAL A 757 -19.35 -14.83 -27.53
N ASN A 758 -20.53 -15.50 -27.50
CA ASN A 758 -21.01 -16.35 -28.57
C ASN A 758 -21.71 -15.57 -29.70
N SER A 759 -22.00 -14.27 -29.53
CA SER A 759 -22.64 -13.46 -30.57
C SER A 759 -21.72 -13.25 -31.79
N ALA A 760 -22.31 -13.06 -32.96
CA ALA A 760 -21.60 -12.61 -34.15
C ALA A 760 -21.00 -11.22 -33.95
N THR A 761 -21.70 -10.37 -33.20
CA THR A 761 -21.27 -9.01 -32.81
C THR A 761 -19.92 -9.04 -32.09
N TYR A 762 -19.71 -9.94 -31.11
CA TYR A 762 -18.43 -10.10 -30.43
C TYR A 762 -17.32 -10.63 -31.33
N ARG A 763 -17.66 -11.50 -32.29
CA ARG A 763 -16.70 -12.13 -33.18
C ARG A 763 -16.29 -11.30 -34.37
N GLN A 764 -16.84 -10.10 -34.59
CA GLN A 764 -16.44 -9.22 -35.68
C GLN A 764 -14.95 -8.84 -35.58
N THR A 765 -14.31 -8.58 -36.72
CA THR A 765 -12.98 -7.98 -36.74
C THR A 765 -13.02 -6.53 -36.21
N SER A 766 -11.97 -6.12 -35.55
CA SER A 766 -11.76 -4.71 -35.11
C SER A 766 -11.23 -3.84 -36.26
N VAL A 767 -10.58 -4.46 -37.24
CA VAL A 767 -9.95 -3.77 -38.37
C VAL A 767 -10.83 -3.97 -39.59
N HIS A 768 -11.73 -3.03 -39.84
CA HIS A 768 -12.59 -3.01 -41.03
C HIS A 768 -12.63 -1.61 -41.62
N LEU A 769 -12.23 -1.49 -42.88
CA LEU A 769 -12.22 -0.23 -43.61
C LEU A 769 -13.57 -0.06 -44.31
N ASN A 770 -14.47 0.71 -43.72
CA ASN A 770 -15.74 1.13 -44.34
C ASN A 770 -15.87 2.65 -44.15
N ALA A 771 -15.58 3.41 -45.20
CA ALA A 771 -15.57 4.86 -45.13
C ALA A 771 -16.97 5.44 -44.83
N HIS A 772 -18.04 4.83 -45.36
CA HIS A 772 -19.42 5.23 -45.11
C HIS A 772 -19.79 5.00 -43.63
N ALA A 773 -19.49 3.84 -43.07
CA ALA A 773 -19.75 3.56 -41.68
C ALA A 773 -18.93 4.46 -40.73
N ALA A 774 -17.67 4.76 -41.10
CA ALA A 774 -16.82 5.64 -40.29
C ALA A 774 -17.29 7.12 -40.33
N GLU A 775 -17.95 7.55 -41.40
CA GLU A 775 -18.55 8.88 -41.49
C GLU A 775 -19.89 8.96 -40.71
N LEU A 776 -20.73 7.94 -40.84
CA LEU A 776 -22.06 7.90 -40.22
C LEU A 776 -22.02 7.63 -38.71
N ASP A 777 -21.15 6.70 -38.27
CA ASP A 777 -20.99 6.28 -36.88
C ASP A 777 -19.51 6.17 -36.53
N PRO A 778 -18.82 7.31 -36.38
CA PRO A 778 -17.38 7.34 -36.09
C PRO A 778 -17.05 6.70 -34.73
N ASP A 779 -17.95 6.83 -33.78
CA ASP A 779 -17.80 6.28 -32.42
C ASP A 779 -18.18 4.79 -32.30
N ASN A 780 -18.59 4.18 -33.43
CA ASN A 780 -19.03 2.77 -33.47
C ASN A 780 -20.14 2.42 -32.44
N LEU A 781 -21.10 3.32 -32.27
CA LEU A 781 -22.22 3.14 -31.35
C LEU A 781 -23.15 2.02 -31.78
N LEU A 782 -23.26 1.83 -33.10
CA LEU A 782 -24.09 0.79 -33.73
C LEU A 782 -23.38 -0.56 -33.83
N LEU A 783 -22.10 -0.63 -33.42
CA LEU A 783 -21.30 -1.86 -33.39
C LEU A 783 -21.16 -2.54 -34.79
N TRP A 784 -20.95 -1.72 -35.83
CA TRP A 784 -20.68 -2.22 -37.17
C TRP A 784 -19.34 -2.95 -37.30
N ARG A 785 -18.45 -2.84 -36.28
CA ARG A 785 -17.21 -3.62 -36.10
C ARG A 785 -16.97 -3.85 -34.61
N PHE A 786 -16.01 -4.73 -34.24
CA PHE A 786 -15.56 -4.85 -32.86
C PHE A 786 -14.75 -3.61 -32.43
N ASN A 787 -14.91 -3.17 -31.18
CA ASN A 787 -14.15 -2.05 -30.61
C ASN A 787 -12.75 -2.53 -30.16
N ARG A 788 -11.70 -2.00 -30.77
CA ARG A 788 -10.34 -2.19 -30.30
C ARG A 788 -10.17 -1.48 -28.95
N ARG A 789 -9.66 -2.18 -27.94
CA ARG A 789 -9.43 -1.60 -26.62
C ARG A 789 -8.06 -1.98 -26.07
N ARG A 790 -7.43 -1.05 -25.30
CA ARG A 790 -6.19 -1.34 -24.60
C ARG A 790 -6.48 -2.26 -23.41
N LEU A 791 -5.53 -3.14 -23.10
CA LEU A 791 -5.54 -3.93 -21.88
C LEU A 791 -5.45 -3.01 -20.66
N GLU A 792 -6.09 -3.42 -19.58
CA GLU A 792 -5.98 -2.77 -18.28
C GLU A 792 -4.58 -3.01 -17.69
N ALA A 793 -4.14 -2.12 -16.82
CA ALA A 793 -2.81 -2.11 -16.21
C ALA A 793 -2.39 -3.48 -15.65
N GLU A 794 -3.30 -4.12 -14.93
CA GLU A 794 -3.08 -5.43 -14.32
C GLU A 794 -2.87 -6.53 -15.38
N ALA A 795 -3.69 -6.51 -16.43
CA ALA A 795 -3.58 -7.47 -17.52
C ALA A 795 -2.27 -7.29 -18.32
N VAL A 796 -1.78 -6.03 -18.46
CA VAL A 796 -0.48 -5.75 -19.10
C VAL A 796 0.65 -6.38 -18.26
N ARG A 797 0.71 -6.09 -16.94
CA ARG A 797 1.76 -6.66 -16.07
C ARG A 797 1.69 -8.18 -16.03
N ASP A 798 0.50 -8.74 -15.87
CA ASP A 798 0.29 -10.17 -15.77
C ASP A 798 0.66 -10.87 -17.10
N SER A 799 0.35 -10.27 -18.24
CA SER A 799 0.74 -10.78 -19.56
C SER A 799 2.26 -10.79 -19.75
N VAL A 800 2.97 -9.75 -19.30
CA VAL A 800 4.45 -9.70 -19.33
C VAL A 800 5.04 -10.85 -18.50
N LEU A 801 4.53 -11.07 -17.28
CA LEU A 801 4.97 -12.17 -16.41
C LEU A 801 4.61 -13.56 -16.97
N HIS A 802 3.44 -13.70 -17.59
CA HIS A 802 3.00 -14.95 -18.20
C HIS A 802 3.84 -15.32 -19.41
N VAL A 803 4.10 -14.37 -20.28
CA VAL A 803 4.89 -14.55 -21.50
C VAL A 803 6.36 -14.85 -21.16
N SER A 804 6.92 -14.19 -20.15
CA SER A 804 8.28 -14.48 -19.65
C SER A 804 8.39 -15.85 -18.95
N GLY A 805 7.25 -16.47 -18.59
CA GLY A 805 7.19 -17.75 -17.87
C GLY A 805 7.44 -17.61 -16.37
N ARG A 806 7.30 -16.40 -15.83
CA ARG A 806 7.58 -16.09 -14.43
C ARG A 806 6.34 -15.82 -13.58
N LEU A 807 5.15 -15.81 -14.17
CA LEU A 807 3.91 -15.62 -13.42
C LEU A 807 3.75 -16.74 -12.39
N ASN A 808 3.52 -16.36 -11.15
CA ASN A 808 3.11 -17.29 -10.10
C ASN A 808 1.58 -17.44 -10.17
N GLU A 809 1.13 -18.63 -10.48
CA GLU A 809 -0.29 -18.97 -10.67
C GLU A 809 -1.01 -19.38 -9.39
N GLU A 810 -0.40 -19.16 -8.21
CA GLU A 810 -1.07 -19.40 -6.92
C GLU A 810 -2.27 -18.46 -6.77
N HIS A 811 -3.44 -19.04 -6.54
CA HIS A 811 -4.70 -18.30 -6.34
C HIS A 811 -4.94 -17.95 -4.87
N PHE A 812 -5.66 -16.84 -4.64
CA PHE A 812 -6.09 -16.41 -3.30
C PHE A 812 -4.95 -16.02 -2.35
N GLY A 813 -5.31 -15.61 -1.14
CA GLY A 813 -4.38 -15.42 -0.03
C GLY A 813 -3.91 -13.98 0.16
N LEU A 814 -2.82 -13.84 0.92
CA LEU A 814 -2.32 -12.53 1.35
C LEU A 814 -1.97 -11.59 0.19
N PRO A 815 -2.06 -10.26 0.41
CA PRO A 815 -1.52 -9.29 -0.53
C PRO A 815 -0.03 -9.51 -0.80
N ILE A 816 0.41 -9.15 -2.00
CA ILE A 816 1.80 -9.21 -2.43
C ILE A 816 2.37 -7.82 -2.62
N PHE A 817 3.70 -7.71 -2.51
CA PHE A 817 4.44 -6.45 -2.55
C PHE A 817 5.56 -6.51 -3.59
N PRO A 818 5.25 -6.38 -4.89
CA PRO A 818 6.27 -6.40 -5.93
C PRO A 818 7.32 -5.29 -5.73
N PRO A 819 8.52 -5.42 -6.31
CA PRO A 819 9.54 -4.38 -6.25
C PRO A 819 9.04 -3.03 -6.77
N LEU A 820 9.33 -1.97 -6.03
CA LEU A 820 9.13 -0.59 -6.45
C LEU A 820 10.41 -0.02 -7.06
N PRO A 821 10.34 0.96 -7.96
CA PRO A 821 11.50 1.73 -8.38
C PRO A 821 12.26 2.33 -7.19
N ASN A 822 13.59 2.37 -7.25
CA ASN A 822 14.45 2.73 -6.12
C ASN A 822 14.14 4.13 -5.54
N ASP A 823 13.85 5.12 -6.38
CA ASP A 823 13.49 6.47 -5.97
C ASP A 823 12.16 6.53 -5.19
N ILE A 824 11.22 5.66 -5.52
CA ILE A 824 9.96 5.51 -4.78
C ILE A 824 10.20 4.72 -3.49
N ALA A 825 10.95 3.62 -3.55
CA ALA A 825 11.25 2.81 -2.39
C ALA A 825 11.99 3.61 -1.29
N GLU A 826 12.86 4.54 -1.66
CA GLU A 826 13.54 5.44 -0.73
C GLU A 826 12.57 6.43 -0.06
N ARG A 827 11.63 7.01 -0.81
CA ARG A 827 10.62 7.92 -0.25
C ARG A 827 9.68 7.21 0.71
N VAL A 828 9.34 5.99 0.39
CA VAL A 828 8.45 5.14 1.19
C VAL A 828 9.06 4.79 2.56
N LYS A 829 10.39 4.78 2.72
CA LYS A 829 11.07 4.59 4.00
C LYS A 829 10.76 5.70 5.04
N TYR A 830 10.40 6.90 4.60
CA TYR A 830 10.10 8.03 5.49
C TYR A 830 8.66 8.03 6.05
N THR A 831 7.76 7.21 5.53
CA THR A 831 6.32 7.24 5.85
C THR A 831 5.83 5.96 6.51
N ASP A 832 6.49 5.41 7.53
CA ASP A 832 6.10 4.12 8.16
C ASP A 832 5.59 3.08 7.14
N SER A 833 6.30 2.99 6.02
CA SER A 833 5.88 2.24 4.86
C SER A 833 5.63 0.78 5.20
N LYS A 834 4.46 0.35 4.83
CA LYS A 834 3.98 -1.04 4.97
C LYS A 834 4.39 -1.93 3.80
N TRP A 835 5.21 -1.42 2.89
CA TRP A 835 5.63 -2.12 1.67
C TRP A 835 6.80 -3.07 1.95
N ASP A 836 6.48 -4.35 2.15
CA ASP A 836 7.45 -5.45 2.33
C ASP A 836 7.83 -6.05 0.97
N THR A 837 8.82 -5.48 0.31
CA THR A 837 9.20 -5.86 -1.06
C THR A 837 9.53 -7.35 -1.19
N GLN A 838 8.83 -8.03 -2.08
CA GLN A 838 8.97 -9.45 -2.38
C GLN A 838 9.65 -9.65 -3.75
N TYR A 839 10.92 -10.01 -3.76
CA TYR A 839 11.70 -10.25 -4.98
C TYR A 839 11.53 -11.69 -5.55
N GLY A 840 10.96 -12.58 -4.76
CA GLY A 840 10.76 -14.00 -5.09
C GLY A 840 9.52 -14.27 -5.94
N PRO A 841 9.14 -15.56 -6.10
CA PRO A 841 7.92 -15.96 -6.78
C PRO A 841 6.65 -15.34 -6.20
N GLU A 842 6.63 -15.06 -4.88
CA GLU A 842 5.48 -14.43 -4.23
C GLU A 842 5.17 -13.05 -4.84
N GLY A 843 6.18 -12.21 -5.09
CA GLY A 843 5.98 -10.89 -5.71
C GLY A 843 5.54 -10.93 -7.18
N ARG A 844 5.48 -12.11 -7.79
CA ARG A 844 5.09 -12.33 -9.18
C ARG A 844 3.71 -12.98 -9.35
N LYS A 845 2.90 -13.05 -8.30
CA LYS A 845 1.47 -13.39 -8.42
C LYS A 845 0.73 -12.37 -9.28
N ARG A 846 -0.47 -12.71 -9.68
CA ARG A 846 -1.34 -11.83 -10.46
C ARG A 846 -1.54 -10.48 -9.77
N SER A 847 -1.67 -9.44 -10.57
CA SER A 847 -1.75 -8.05 -10.11
C SER A 847 -2.96 -7.76 -9.23
N ILE A 848 -4.01 -8.56 -9.27
CA ILE A 848 -5.15 -8.45 -8.37
C ILE A 848 -4.77 -8.66 -6.89
N TYR A 849 -3.66 -9.34 -6.62
CA TYR A 849 -3.13 -9.61 -5.29
C TYR A 849 -2.15 -8.53 -4.80
N ILE A 850 -1.77 -7.56 -5.63
CA ILE A 850 -0.90 -6.46 -5.19
C ILE A 850 -1.58 -5.67 -4.09
N TYR A 851 -0.84 -5.41 -3.01
CA TYR A 851 -1.29 -4.56 -1.90
C TYR A 851 -1.72 -3.19 -2.41
N GLN A 852 -3.01 -2.86 -2.23
CA GLN A 852 -3.62 -1.63 -2.68
C GLN A 852 -3.52 -0.57 -1.59
N GLN A 853 -2.43 0.19 -1.61
CA GLN A 853 -2.23 1.32 -0.71
C GLN A 853 -2.77 2.60 -1.36
N ARG A 854 -3.71 3.32 -0.69
CA ARG A 854 -4.36 4.51 -1.28
C ARG A 854 -3.39 5.66 -1.51
N THR A 855 -2.43 5.84 -0.62
CA THR A 855 -1.41 6.90 -0.72
C THR A 855 -0.20 6.51 -1.60
N LEU A 856 -0.07 5.25 -1.96
CA LEU A 856 1.03 4.73 -2.78
C LEU A 856 0.54 3.72 -3.81
N ASN A 857 0.22 4.17 -4.98
CA ASN A 857 -0.09 3.28 -6.10
C ASN A 857 1.19 2.76 -6.75
N MET A 858 1.20 1.47 -7.15
CA MET A 858 2.32 0.89 -7.89
C MET A 858 2.56 1.68 -9.19
N PRO A 859 3.75 2.28 -9.38
CA PRO A 859 4.00 3.24 -10.48
C PRO A 859 3.75 2.66 -11.87
N PHE A 860 4.11 1.40 -12.10
CA PHE A 860 3.86 0.73 -13.36
C PHE A 860 2.36 0.65 -13.67
N LEU A 861 1.55 0.22 -12.70
CA LEU A 861 0.09 0.14 -12.87
C LEU A 861 -0.53 1.52 -13.04
N GLN A 862 -0.07 2.51 -12.29
CA GLN A 862 -0.54 3.90 -12.41
C GLN A 862 -0.27 4.48 -13.80
N THR A 863 0.88 4.18 -14.41
CA THR A 863 1.22 4.59 -15.78
C THR A 863 0.21 4.07 -16.80
N PHE A 864 -0.41 2.91 -16.53
CA PHE A 864 -1.44 2.30 -17.37
C PHE A 864 -2.87 2.55 -16.87
N ASP A 865 -3.11 3.66 -16.17
CA ASP A 865 -4.42 4.13 -15.71
C ASP A 865 -5.10 3.18 -14.70
N ALA A 866 -4.33 2.51 -13.83
CA ALA A 866 -4.91 1.77 -12.72
C ALA A 866 -5.72 2.71 -11.82
N VAL A 867 -6.81 2.20 -11.27
CA VAL A 867 -7.73 2.98 -10.45
C VAL A 867 -7.09 3.31 -9.11
N VAL A 868 -7.19 4.58 -8.71
CA VAL A 868 -7.02 5.01 -7.32
C VAL A 868 -8.34 4.72 -6.59
N CYS A 869 -8.29 3.90 -5.55
CA CYS A 869 -9.49 3.32 -4.92
C CYS A 869 -10.20 4.29 -3.95
N ASP A 870 -10.21 5.60 -4.20
CA ASP A 870 -10.85 6.61 -3.37
C ASP A 870 -12.34 6.72 -3.65
N GLU A 871 -12.75 6.52 -4.88
CA GLU A 871 -14.12 6.58 -5.34
C GLU A 871 -14.51 5.31 -6.10
N SER A 872 -15.81 5.02 -6.14
CA SER A 872 -16.35 3.97 -7.00
C SER A 872 -16.11 4.30 -8.48
N ARG A 873 -15.40 3.43 -9.19
CA ARG A 873 -15.04 3.64 -10.61
C ARG A 873 -15.71 2.60 -11.51
N PRO A 874 -16.84 2.92 -12.08
CA PRO A 874 -17.56 2.02 -13.00
C PRO A 874 -16.90 1.89 -14.38
N ARG A 875 -16.09 2.86 -14.74
CA ARG A 875 -15.34 2.95 -16.01
C ARG A 875 -13.94 3.46 -15.75
N ARG A 876 -12.95 2.73 -16.22
CA ARG A 876 -11.55 3.17 -16.20
C ARG A 876 -11.28 4.20 -17.30
N GLN A 877 -10.36 5.10 -17.03
CA GLN A 877 -9.81 5.95 -18.08
C GLN A 877 -8.86 5.11 -18.95
N HIS A 878 -8.79 5.46 -20.23
CA HIS A 878 -7.86 4.86 -21.17
C HIS A 878 -7.07 5.99 -21.84
N SER A 879 -5.94 6.35 -21.26
CA SER A 879 -5.02 7.31 -21.86
C SER A 879 -4.06 6.63 -22.83
N VAL A 880 -3.54 7.37 -23.78
CA VAL A 880 -2.41 6.93 -24.63
C VAL A 880 -1.32 7.99 -24.47
N THR A 881 -0.30 7.66 -23.70
CA THR A 881 0.76 8.60 -23.33
C THR A 881 2.15 8.08 -23.69
N PRO A 882 3.11 8.95 -23.99
CA PRO A 882 4.50 8.55 -24.18
C PRO A 882 5.10 7.81 -22.98
N LEU A 883 4.62 8.08 -21.75
CA LEU A 883 5.10 7.43 -20.54
C LEU A 883 4.80 5.93 -20.54
N GLN A 884 3.69 5.50 -21.13
CA GLN A 884 3.35 4.09 -21.26
C GLN A 884 4.34 3.34 -22.16
N ILE A 885 4.72 3.97 -23.29
CA ILE A 885 5.73 3.42 -24.21
C ILE A 885 7.09 3.35 -23.49
N LEU A 886 7.46 4.42 -22.78
CA LEU A 886 8.71 4.45 -22.02
C LEU A 886 8.72 3.41 -20.89
N ALA A 887 7.61 3.20 -20.20
CA ALA A 887 7.49 2.18 -19.17
C ALA A 887 7.67 0.77 -19.76
N MET A 888 7.08 0.48 -20.93
CA MET A 888 7.26 -0.81 -21.61
C MET A 888 8.65 -0.99 -22.23
N TYR A 889 9.40 0.08 -22.44
CA TYR A 889 10.72 0.00 -23.08
C TYR A 889 11.86 0.12 -22.08
N ASN A 890 11.77 1.00 -21.07
CA ASN A 890 12.86 1.40 -20.20
C ASN A 890 12.71 0.93 -18.74
N SER A 891 11.53 0.45 -18.30
CA SER A 891 11.42 0.03 -16.91
C SER A 891 12.28 -1.20 -16.64
N GLU A 892 12.88 -1.23 -15.47
CA GLU A 892 13.69 -2.36 -15.00
C GLU A 892 12.87 -3.66 -15.02
N PHE A 893 11.60 -3.60 -14.60
CA PHE A 893 10.68 -4.72 -14.64
C PHE A 893 10.55 -5.33 -16.03
N VAL A 894 10.21 -4.53 -17.05
CA VAL A 894 10.01 -5.04 -18.41
C VAL A 894 11.34 -5.51 -19.03
N SER A 895 12.45 -4.84 -18.70
CA SER A 895 13.78 -5.25 -19.19
C SER A 895 14.18 -6.62 -18.64
N GLN A 896 14.03 -6.85 -17.35
CA GLN A 896 14.30 -8.14 -16.71
C GLN A 896 13.37 -9.25 -17.26
N GLU A 897 12.08 -8.95 -17.43
CA GLU A 897 11.14 -9.93 -17.95
C GLU A 897 11.39 -10.24 -19.45
N ALA A 898 11.90 -9.29 -20.23
CA ALA A 898 12.33 -9.52 -21.60
C ALA A 898 13.54 -10.46 -21.70
N GLU A 899 14.50 -10.35 -20.78
CA GLU A 899 15.63 -11.28 -20.65
C GLU A 899 15.15 -12.71 -20.33
N HIS A 900 14.22 -12.84 -19.37
CA HIS A 900 13.63 -14.13 -19.02
C HIS A 900 12.81 -14.70 -20.16
N PHE A 901 12.06 -13.88 -20.89
CA PHE A 901 11.32 -14.30 -22.08
C PHE A 901 12.27 -14.82 -23.16
N ALA A 902 13.33 -14.09 -23.45
CA ALA A 902 14.34 -14.52 -24.40
C ALA A 902 15.03 -15.82 -23.96
N GLN A 903 15.29 -15.97 -22.65
CA GLN A 903 15.85 -17.24 -22.13
C GLN A 903 14.87 -18.40 -22.32
N ARG A 904 13.59 -18.22 -22.00
CA ARG A 904 12.53 -19.18 -22.25
C ARG A 904 12.47 -19.61 -23.72
N VAL A 905 12.57 -18.65 -24.62
CA VAL A 905 12.57 -18.88 -26.07
C VAL A 905 13.82 -19.67 -26.51
N ARG A 906 15.01 -19.33 -26.01
CA ARG A 906 16.25 -20.06 -26.28
C ARG A 906 16.16 -21.53 -25.85
N ASP A 907 15.62 -21.76 -24.67
CA ASP A 907 15.47 -23.10 -24.09
C ASP A 907 14.50 -23.98 -24.89
N GLN A 908 13.48 -23.38 -25.51
CA GLN A 908 12.44 -24.11 -26.25
C GLN A 908 12.72 -24.25 -27.76
N ALA A 909 13.27 -23.22 -28.41
CA ALA A 909 13.49 -23.17 -29.85
C ALA A 909 14.93 -23.55 -30.27
N GLY A 910 15.86 -23.74 -29.32
CA GLY A 910 17.26 -24.01 -29.62
C GLY A 910 18.02 -22.76 -30.12
N SER A 911 19.06 -22.97 -30.98
CA SER A 911 20.02 -21.93 -31.33
C SER A 911 19.68 -21.09 -32.59
N GLY A 912 18.65 -21.45 -33.35
CA GLY A 912 18.28 -20.78 -34.60
C GLY A 912 17.52 -19.47 -34.31
N LEU A 913 18.08 -18.33 -34.69
CA LEU A 913 17.47 -17.02 -34.41
C LEU A 913 16.10 -16.84 -35.09
N ALA A 914 15.93 -17.42 -36.27
CA ALA A 914 14.65 -17.33 -37.00
C ALA A 914 13.54 -18.11 -36.26
N GLU A 915 13.86 -19.34 -35.82
CA GLU A 915 12.96 -20.18 -35.02
C GLU A 915 12.65 -19.56 -33.65
N GLN A 916 13.64 -18.93 -33.02
CA GLN A 916 13.48 -18.21 -31.77
C GLN A 916 12.51 -17.04 -31.92
N ILE A 917 12.67 -16.20 -32.94
CA ILE A 917 11.75 -15.10 -33.22
C ILE A 917 10.34 -15.63 -33.53
N ALA A 918 10.21 -16.66 -34.33
CA ALA A 918 8.92 -17.26 -34.65
C ALA A 918 8.20 -17.76 -33.38
N LEU A 919 8.92 -18.46 -32.50
CA LEU A 919 8.37 -18.91 -31.21
C LEU A 919 8.00 -17.73 -30.31
N ALA A 920 8.81 -16.65 -30.28
CA ALA A 920 8.49 -15.45 -29.51
C ALA A 920 7.16 -14.82 -29.95
N PHE A 921 6.90 -14.75 -31.26
CA PHE A 921 5.59 -14.31 -31.78
C PHE A 921 4.44 -15.22 -31.37
N GLN A 922 4.64 -16.53 -31.44
CA GLN A 922 3.61 -17.49 -31.01
C GLN A 922 3.26 -17.33 -29.53
N ILE A 923 4.26 -17.15 -28.66
CA ILE A 923 4.05 -16.99 -27.22
C ILE A 923 3.40 -15.65 -26.90
N ALA A 924 3.86 -14.55 -27.50
CA ALA A 924 3.40 -13.22 -27.16
C ALA A 924 2.12 -12.80 -27.89
N LEU A 925 1.97 -13.19 -29.16
CA LEU A 925 0.94 -12.67 -30.09
C LEU A 925 0.05 -13.76 -30.70
N CYS A 926 0.26 -15.03 -30.38
CA CYS A 926 -0.52 -16.19 -30.87
C CYS A 926 -0.52 -16.36 -32.40
N ARG A 927 0.51 -15.91 -33.07
CA ARG A 927 0.67 -16.03 -34.53
C ARG A 927 2.13 -16.12 -34.95
N SER A 928 2.37 -16.54 -36.17
CA SER A 928 3.68 -16.43 -36.79
C SER A 928 4.01 -14.99 -37.20
N PRO A 929 5.30 -14.59 -37.22
CA PRO A 929 5.71 -13.28 -37.72
C PRO A 929 5.47 -13.18 -39.22
N ARG A 930 5.15 -11.97 -39.69
CA ARG A 930 5.18 -11.68 -41.12
C ARG A 930 6.63 -11.65 -41.61
N PRO A 931 6.90 -11.89 -42.92
CA PRO A 931 8.28 -11.88 -43.44
C PRO A 931 9.06 -10.62 -43.08
N SER A 932 8.42 -9.43 -43.17
CA SER A 932 9.03 -8.15 -42.82
C SER A 932 9.32 -8.00 -41.33
N GLU A 933 8.46 -8.52 -40.45
CA GLU A 933 8.66 -8.50 -38.99
C GLU A 933 9.82 -9.41 -38.60
N GLN A 934 9.88 -10.59 -39.21
CA GLN A 934 10.96 -11.55 -39.05
C GLN A 934 12.32 -10.93 -39.42
N GLU A 935 12.40 -10.31 -40.62
CA GLU A 935 13.62 -9.67 -41.12
C GLU A 935 14.09 -8.52 -40.21
N GLN A 936 13.15 -7.64 -39.80
CA GLN A 936 13.45 -6.50 -38.94
C GLN A 936 13.98 -6.93 -37.58
N LEU A 937 13.37 -7.93 -36.94
CA LEU A 937 13.83 -8.40 -35.63
C LEU A 937 15.13 -9.18 -35.71
N GLN A 938 15.38 -9.93 -36.77
CA GLN A 938 16.69 -10.54 -37.03
C GLN A 938 17.79 -9.49 -37.20
N ALA A 939 17.52 -8.41 -37.95
CA ALA A 939 18.45 -7.31 -38.13
C ALA A 939 18.72 -6.58 -36.80
N LEU A 940 17.69 -6.33 -36.00
CA LEU A 940 17.81 -5.74 -34.66
C LEU A 940 18.68 -6.61 -33.75
N ALA A 941 18.40 -7.91 -33.67
CA ALA A 941 19.13 -8.82 -32.84
C ALA A 941 20.60 -8.93 -33.27
N ALA A 942 20.90 -8.89 -34.58
CA ALA A 942 22.27 -8.92 -35.09
C ALA A 942 23.05 -7.62 -34.81
N ALA A 943 22.36 -6.47 -34.77
CA ALA A 943 22.97 -5.16 -34.51
C ALA A 943 23.20 -4.87 -33.00
N THR A 944 22.54 -5.61 -32.11
CA THR A 944 22.60 -5.38 -30.65
C THR A 944 23.92 -5.94 -30.07
N GLN A 945 24.54 -5.15 -29.17
CA GLN A 945 25.77 -5.57 -28.48
C GLN A 945 25.54 -5.59 -26.95
N PRO A 946 26.00 -6.58 -26.21
CA PRO A 946 26.63 -7.81 -26.70
C PRO A 946 25.64 -8.68 -27.49
N GLN A 947 26.09 -9.50 -28.38
CA GLN A 947 25.25 -10.32 -29.27
C GLN A 947 24.29 -11.26 -28.50
N THR A 948 24.63 -11.59 -27.24
CA THR A 948 23.75 -12.33 -26.32
C THR A 948 22.47 -11.57 -25.96
N ALA A 949 22.47 -10.24 -26.01
CA ALA A 949 21.34 -9.37 -25.74
C ALA A 949 20.42 -9.12 -26.95
N GLY A 950 20.76 -9.68 -28.13
CA GLY A 950 19.99 -9.43 -29.36
C GLY A 950 18.55 -9.94 -29.29
N LEU A 951 18.35 -11.16 -28.79
CA LEU A 951 17.00 -11.72 -28.62
C LEU A 951 16.22 -10.98 -27.53
N ASP A 952 16.90 -10.52 -26.47
CA ASP A 952 16.28 -9.75 -25.39
C ASP A 952 15.69 -8.43 -25.92
N ALA A 953 16.42 -7.76 -26.83
CA ALA A 953 15.94 -6.57 -27.53
C ALA A 953 14.71 -6.87 -28.41
N ALA A 954 14.70 -7.99 -29.14
CA ALA A 954 13.56 -8.42 -29.94
C ALA A 954 12.33 -8.72 -29.05
N CYS A 955 12.51 -9.41 -27.94
CA CYS A 955 11.45 -9.67 -26.94
C CYS A 955 10.88 -8.38 -26.35
N ARG A 956 11.72 -7.39 -26.07
CA ARG A 956 11.28 -6.06 -25.58
C ARG A 956 10.45 -5.32 -26.62
N VAL A 957 10.79 -5.41 -27.89
CA VAL A 957 9.99 -4.83 -28.99
C VAL A 957 8.61 -5.49 -29.05
N LEU A 958 8.52 -6.81 -28.86
CA LEU A 958 7.23 -7.50 -28.84
C LEU A 958 6.36 -7.04 -27.67
N PHE A 959 6.89 -6.89 -26.47
CA PHE A 959 6.16 -6.34 -25.33
C PHE A 959 5.65 -4.92 -25.56
N ASN A 960 6.38 -4.09 -26.33
CA ASN A 960 6.01 -2.72 -26.64
C ASN A 960 5.14 -2.58 -27.89
N SER A 961 4.77 -3.68 -28.53
CA SER A 961 3.91 -3.64 -29.70
C SER A 961 2.47 -3.31 -29.34
N SER A 962 1.78 -2.61 -30.24
CA SER A 962 0.35 -2.34 -30.08
C SER A 962 -0.47 -3.64 -30.02
N GLU A 963 -0.07 -4.67 -30.74
CA GLU A 963 -0.76 -5.95 -30.74
C GLU A 963 -0.66 -6.67 -29.40
N PHE A 964 0.44 -6.47 -28.65
CA PHE A 964 0.58 -7.00 -27.31
C PHE A 964 -0.32 -6.29 -26.29
N LEU A 965 -0.44 -4.95 -26.44
CA LEU A 965 -1.12 -4.08 -25.47
C LEU A 965 -2.62 -3.93 -25.71
N TYR A 966 -3.14 -4.34 -26.87
CA TYR A 966 -4.54 -4.16 -27.24
C TYR A 966 -5.24 -5.49 -27.52
N VAL A 967 -6.54 -5.49 -27.25
CA VAL A 967 -7.48 -6.54 -27.68
C VAL A 967 -8.07 -6.10 -29.01
N ASP A 968 -7.80 -6.87 -30.06
CA ASP A 968 -8.29 -6.66 -31.43
C ASP A 968 -9.55 -7.48 -31.69
#